data_9bef105a4cb1d71879db886b622299cb
#
_entry.id   9bef105a4cb1d71879db886b622299cb
#
_cell.length_a   1.000
_cell.length_b   1.000
_cell.length_c   1.000
_cell.angle_alpha   90.00
_cell.angle_beta   90.00
_cell.angle_gamma   90.00
#
_symmetry.space_group_name_H-M   'P 1'
#
loop_
_entity.id
_entity.type
_entity.pdbx_description
1 polymer ?
#
loop_
_entity_poly.entity_id
_entity_poly.type
_entity_poly.pdbx_seq_one_letter_code
_entity_poly.pdbx_strand_id
1 'polypeptide(L)'
;MDFFERQHAARSTTARLVVLFTLAVVTIVVALDLVVLYLTRQSTTSDIIASLIAATVFTLLLISGGTASKMIALRAGGAAVAQSVGAVPVDPTTTDPLLRRFVNVVDEMSIASGVPAPRLFVLESEEGINAFAAGYTPADAAITATAGALHRLNRDELQGVIGHEFSHVLNGDMRLNIRLIGLLNGILLLGLVGLRILAFGGGRGGSKKEGNPLLLIAVALLVFGFIGQFFAGIIKAAVTRQREWLADASSVQFTRQTNGLVGALKKIAGLPAGSALQDTHGERQISHMLFGEGTRAFSQLWATHPPLMERIAALDSSFQPAEVEQLERSWQANPPDGLAEDAQLGLVGSAAPAPDNAAALGRRPATVRLEPAAVSARVATFTPQALDRGRELNTQIPPQLRQLATQGSTAVPLVLAMLLDDDPGQRDRQLQIIGSRLGQSAAVAADSLASSLDRLAPTLRLPVVGLAAPVVAARPASQLHALVATLEAMAAVDGTLTLFEYCHTRLVAGYVRDALDPARRSRPGRATLASAQGAALTLLAVVAAAGNSDQAAAKRAFDAAVQHLMPGTSPAYAPPADCAAALDAGWDPLDSLAPRAKQPLIEALVVAVRDDGVVTESEAELLRTTCALLHCPLPTLHV
;
A
#
# COMPACT_ATOMS: atom_id res chain seq x y z
N MET A 1 -3.08 -12.84 15.54
CA MET A 1 -1.91 -11.94 15.37
C MET A 1 -2.42 -10.54 15.07
N ASP A 2 -2.06 -9.56 15.88
CA ASP A 2 -2.35 -8.17 15.59
C ASP A 2 -1.41 -7.58 14.52
N PHE A 3 -1.66 -6.35 14.07
CA PHE A 3 -0.84 -5.67 13.06
C PHE A 3 0.64 -5.57 13.46
N PHE A 4 0.92 -5.26 14.71
CA PHE A 4 2.28 -5.06 15.21
C PHE A 4 3.05 -6.38 15.28
N GLU A 5 2.39 -7.47 15.64
CA GLU A 5 2.95 -8.83 15.58
C GLU A 5 3.21 -9.26 14.14
N ARG A 6 2.27 -8.97 13.20
CA ARG A 6 2.43 -9.26 11.77
C ARG A 6 3.61 -8.51 11.19
N GLN A 7 3.77 -7.22 11.50
CA GLN A 7 4.92 -6.45 11.05
C GLN A 7 6.25 -6.97 11.65
N HIS A 8 6.23 -7.42 12.89
CA HIS A 8 7.41 -8.04 13.48
C HIS A 8 7.76 -9.39 12.82
N ALA A 9 6.77 -10.22 12.55
CA ALA A 9 6.94 -11.50 11.84
C ALA A 9 7.43 -11.26 10.39
N ALA A 10 6.90 -10.27 9.69
CA ALA A 10 7.34 -9.89 8.36
C ALA A 10 8.82 -9.48 8.31
N ARG A 11 9.35 -8.88 9.38
CA ARG A 11 10.79 -8.57 9.50
C ARG A 11 11.64 -9.83 9.61
N SER A 12 11.26 -10.78 10.45
CA SER A 12 12.01 -12.04 10.62
C SER A 12 12.02 -12.82 9.31
N THR A 13 10.90 -12.85 8.60
CA THR A 13 10.78 -13.46 7.27
C THR A 13 11.66 -12.75 6.24
N THR A 14 11.68 -11.42 6.23
CA THR A 14 12.56 -10.64 5.35
C THR A 14 14.03 -10.93 5.63
N ALA A 15 14.44 -11.01 6.92
CA ALA A 15 15.82 -11.35 7.28
C ALA A 15 16.21 -12.76 6.79
N ARG A 16 15.32 -13.75 6.99
CA ARG A 16 15.54 -15.13 6.47
C ARG A 16 15.69 -15.15 4.95
N LEU A 17 14.86 -14.39 4.23
CA LEU A 17 14.96 -14.25 2.77
C LEU A 17 16.30 -13.68 2.34
N VAL A 18 16.77 -12.61 2.99
CA VAL A 18 18.07 -12.01 2.69
C VAL A 18 19.19 -13.03 2.89
N VAL A 19 19.15 -13.80 3.97
CA VAL A 19 20.14 -14.87 4.24
C VAL A 19 20.09 -15.94 3.15
N LEU A 20 18.90 -16.47 2.83
CA LEU A 20 18.74 -17.52 1.81
C LEU A 20 19.19 -17.02 0.44
N PHE A 21 18.86 -15.78 0.10
CA PHE A 21 19.28 -15.17 -1.15
C PHE A 21 20.79 -14.97 -1.21
N THR A 22 21.40 -14.50 -0.13
CA THR A 22 22.86 -14.37 -0.01
C THR A 22 23.53 -15.72 -0.21
N LEU A 23 23.01 -16.79 0.41
CA LEU A 23 23.51 -18.14 0.23
C LEU A 23 23.39 -18.60 -1.24
N ALA A 24 22.27 -18.30 -1.90
CA ALA A 24 22.09 -18.61 -3.32
C ALA A 24 23.12 -17.89 -4.19
N VAL A 25 23.37 -16.60 -3.96
CA VAL A 25 24.38 -15.81 -4.67
C VAL A 25 25.79 -16.37 -4.43
N VAL A 26 26.13 -16.67 -3.17
CA VAL A 26 27.43 -17.27 -2.82
C VAL A 26 27.61 -18.63 -3.54
N THR A 27 26.56 -19.45 -3.57
CA THR A 27 26.61 -20.76 -4.29
C THR A 27 26.85 -20.57 -5.77
N ILE A 28 26.18 -19.58 -6.41
CA ILE A 28 26.38 -19.27 -7.83
C ILE A 28 27.82 -18.80 -8.08
N VAL A 29 28.34 -17.89 -7.25
CA VAL A 29 29.72 -17.39 -7.37
C VAL A 29 30.71 -18.53 -7.26
N VAL A 30 30.60 -19.36 -6.21
CA VAL A 30 31.49 -20.51 -6.00
C VAL A 30 31.42 -21.48 -7.20
N ALA A 31 30.23 -21.75 -7.71
CA ALA A 31 30.07 -22.66 -8.86
C ALA A 31 30.73 -22.12 -10.13
N LEU A 32 30.60 -20.79 -10.38
CA LEU A 32 31.28 -20.15 -11.50
C LEU A 32 32.81 -20.11 -11.31
N ASP A 33 33.28 -19.83 -10.09
CA ASP A 33 34.70 -19.84 -9.74
C ASP A 33 35.33 -21.23 -9.92
N LEU A 34 34.59 -22.32 -9.61
CA LEU A 34 35.05 -23.69 -9.89
C LEU A 34 35.20 -23.95 -11.39
N VAL A 35 34.32 -23.43 -12.23
CA VAL A 35 34.47 -23.50 -13.70
C VAL A 35 35.72 -22.74 -14.16
N VAL A 36 35.95 -21.54 -13.64
CA VAL A 36 37.14 -20.73 -13.96
C VAL A 36 38.42 -21.46 -13.49
N LEU A 37 38.40 -22.00 -12.28
CA LEU A 37 39.53 -22.80 -11.74
C LEU A 37 39.85 -24.00 -12.63
N TYR A 38 38.83 -24.71 -13.12
CA TYR A 38 39.03 -25.81 -14.06
C TYR A 38 39.66 -25.35 -15.35
N LEU A 39 39.24 -24.22 -15.91
CA LEU A 39 39.77 -23.64 -17.14
C LEU A 39 41.23 -23.15 -17.01
N THR A 40 41.56 -22.60 -15.85
CA THR A 40 42.88 -22.00 -15.57
C THR A 40 43.84 -22.92 -14.87
N ARG A 41 43.49 -24.22 -14.65
CA ARG A 41 44.28 -25.20 -13.88
C ARG A 41 45.72 -25.41 -14.35
N GLN A 42 46.02 -25.07 -15.59
CA GLN A 42 47.36 -25.18 -16.17
C GLN A 42 48.13 -23.84 -16.20
N SER A 43 47.52 -22.77 -15.69
CA SER A 43 48.10 -21.43 -15.62
C SER A 43 48.96 -21.26 -14.36
N THR A 44 49.69 -20.17 -14.26
CA THR A 44 50.42 -19.84 -13.03
C THR A 44 49.47 -19.55 -11.86
N THR A 45 49.92 -19.73 -10.63
CA THR A 45 49.12 -19.47 -9.42
C THR A 45 48.63 -17.99 -9.41
N SER A 46 49.45 -17.09 -9.89
CA SER A 46 49.08 -15.65 -10.00
C SER A 46 47.91 -15.45 -10.96
N ASP A 47 47.96 -16.12 -12.15
CA ASP A 47 46.90 -15.99 -13.14
C ASP A 47 45.60 -16.65 -12.70
N ILE A 48 45.68 -17.76 -11.97
CA ILE A 48 44.52 -18.44 -11.38
C ILE A 48 43.84 -17.50 -10.39
N ILE A 49 44.58 -16.91 -9.45
CA ILE A 49 44.02 -15.96 -8.44
C ILE A 49 43.42 -14.74 -9.13
N ALA A 50 44.11 -14.14 -10.10
CA ALA A 50 43.59 -13.00 -10.86
C ALA A 50 42.27 -13.34 -11.59
N SER A 51 42.20 -14.52 -12.23
CA SER A 51 41.01 -15.00 -12.94
C SER A 51 39.83 -15.24 -12.01
N LEU A 52 40.06 -15.84 -10.83
CA LEU A 52 39.01 -16.06 -9.83
C LEU A 52 38.48 -14.73 -9.28
N ILE A 53 39.38 -13.81 -8.93
CA ILE A 53 38.94 -12.45 -8.48
C ILE A 53 38.13 -11.76 -9.56
N ALA A 54 38.58 -11.81 -10.82
CA ALA A 54 37.87 -11.19 -11.94
C ALA A 54 36.48 -11.82 -12.15
N ALA A 55 36.36 -13.15 -12.07
CA ALA A 55 35.09 -13.86 -12.22
C ALA A 55 34.12 -13.54 -11.08
N THR A 56 34.60 -13.58 -9.83
CA THR A 56 33.82 -13.21 -8.65
C THR A 56 33.31 -11.77 -8.76
N VAL A 57 34.21 -10.80 -9.05
CA VAL A 57 33.84 -9.39 -9.18
C VAL A 57 32.85 -9.19 -10.32
N PHE A 58 33.09 -9.79 -11.49
CA PHE A 58 32.18 -9.72 -12.63
C PHE A 58 30.80 -10.25 -12.30
N THR A 59 30.71 -11.42 -11.65
CA THR A 59 29.43 -12.04 -11.25
C THR A 59 28.67 -11.16 -10.27
N LEU A 60 29.35 -10.64 -9.26
CA LEU A 60 28.75 -9.75 -8.25
C LEU A 60 28.29 -8.42 -8.87
N LEU A 61 29.10 -7.83 -9.79
CA LEU A 61 28.71 -6.61 -10.49
C LEU A 61 27.51 -6.86 -11.41
N LEU A 62 27.43 -7.99 -12.06
CA LEU A 62 26.32 -8.32 -12.93
C LEU A 62 25.01 -8.52 -12.15
N ILE A 63 25.04 -9.27 -11.03
CA ILE A 63 23.89 -9.47 -10.16
C ILE A 63 23.45 -8.16 -9.52
N SER A 64 24.38 -7.41 -8.91
CA SER A 64 24.07 -6.15 -8.25
C SER A 64 23.64 -5.05 -9.23
N GLY A 65 24.27 -4.97 -10.40
CA GLY A 65 23.89 -4.06 -11.48
C GLY A 65 22.48 -4.36 -12.02
N GLY A 66 22.16 -5.63 -12.27
CA GLY A 66 20.83 -6.06 -12.68
C GLY A 66 19.76 -5.78 -11.63
N THR A 67 20.07 -6.05 -10.36
CA THR A 67 19.20 -5.73 -9.22
C THR A 67 18.98 -4.22 -9.11
N ALA A 68 20.07 -3.43 -9.12
CA ALA A 68 19.99 -1.98 -8.99
C ALA A 68 19.23 -1.33 -10.15
N SER A 69 19.50 -1.75 -11.39
CA SER A 69 18.79 -1.27 -12.59
C SER A 69 17.27 -1.47 -12.45
N LYS A 70 16.84 -2.66 -12.04
CA LYS A 70 15.40 -2.94 -11.85
C LYS A 70 14.81 -2.16 -10.69
N MET A 71 15.54 -2.05 -9.57
CA MET A 71 15.10 -1.26 -8.41
C MET A 71 14.96 0.24 -8.75
N ILE A 72 15.86 0.78 -9.59
CA ILE A 72 15.77 2.16 -10.08
C ILE A 72 14.56 2.33 -10.98
N ALA A 73 14.30 1.38 -11.88
CA ALA A 73 13.14 1.41 -12.77
C ALA A 73 11.81 1.37 -11.98
N LEU A 74 11.75 0.66 -10.85
CA LEU A 74 10.57 0.52 -10.02
C LEU A 74 10.49 1.53 -8.86
N ARG A 75 11.46 2.46 -8.76
CA ARG A 75 11.51 3.41 -7.62
C ARG A 75 10.30 4.33 -7.52
N ALA A 76 9.58 4.55 -8.62
CA ALA A 76 8.36 5.36 -8.64
C ALA A 76 7.13 4.64 -8.05
N GLY A 77 7.33 3.47 -7.41
CA GLY A 77 6.31 2.78 -6.64
C GLY A 77 5.35 1.93 -7.48
N GLY A 78 4.13 1.75 -6.98
CA GLY A 78 3.17 0.81 -7.53
C GLY A 78 2.78 1.10 -8.98
N ALA A 79 2.65 2.37 -9.34
CA ALA A 79 2.33 2.75 -10.72
C ALA A 79 3.41 2.29 -11.73
N ALA A 80 4.70 2.38 -11.36
CA ALA A 80 5.78 1.91 -12.23
C ALA A 80 5.74 0.38 -12.40
N VAL A 81 5.34 -0.35 -11.34
CA VAL A 81 5.14 -1.81 -11.45
C VAL A 81 3.98 -2.12 -12.39
N ALA A 82 2.82 -1.50 -12.21
CA ALA A 82 1.65 -1.70 -13.07
C ALA A 82 1.96 -1.41 -14.55
N GLN A 83 2.58 -0.27 -14.83
CA GLN A 83 2.97 0.12 -16.19
C GLN A 83 4.03 -0.80 -16.80
N SER A 84 4.94 -1.37 -15.98
CA SER A 84 6.00 -2.28 -16.46
C SER A 84 5.45 -3.60 -17.02
N VAL A 85 4.20 -3.94 -16.71
CA VAL A 85 3.47 -5.10 -17.23
C VAL A 85 2.35 -4.73 -18.21
N GLY A 86 2.38 -3.50 -18.72
CA GLY A 86 1.44 -3.04 -19.76
C GLY A 86 0.07 -2.62 -19.24
N ALA A 87 -0.12 -2.46 -17.93
CA ALA A 87 -1.39 -2.00 -17.39
C ALA A 87 -1.65 -0.52 -17.70
N VAL A 88 -2.88 -0.20 -18.05
CA VAL A 88 -3.35 1.14 -18.39
C VAL A 88 -3.99 1.80 -17.16
N PRO A 89 -3.71 3.09 -16.88
CA PRO A 89 -4.33 3.77 -15.75
C PRO A 89 -5.83 3.96 -15.97
N VAL A 90 -6.61 3.73 -14.92
CA VAL A 90 -8.06 3.98 -14.92
C VAL A 90 -8.31 5.44 -14.59
N ASP A 91 -9.15 6.10 -15.40
CA ASP A 91 -9.65 7.43 -15.08
C ASP A 91 -10.70 7.33 -13.95
N PRO A 92 -10.46 7.94 -12.78
CA PRO A 92 -11.42 7.91 -11.67
C PRO A 92 -12.78 8.55 -11.99
N THR A 93 -12.84 9.37 -13.06
CA THR A 93 -14.08 10.04 -13.53
C THR A 93 -14.81 9.25 -14.60
N THR A 94 -14.35 8.04 -14.90
CA THR A 94 -14.92 7.17 -15.94
C THR A 94 -16.43 6.97 -15.80
N THR A 95 -17.12 6.91 -16.92
CA THR A 95 -18.54 6.55 -17.01
C THR A 95 -18.75 5.08 -17.36
N ASP A 96 -17.69 4.35 -17.71
CA ASP A 96 -17.75 2.92 -17.97
C ASP A 96 -18.23 2.17 -16.72
N PRO A 97 -19.32 1.39 -16.79
CA PRO A 97 -19.89 0.74 -15.60
C PRO A 97 -18.94 -0.23 -14.89
N LEU A 98 -18.08 -0.94 -15.63
CA LEU A 98 -17.11 -1.89 -15.07
C LEU A 98 -16.02 -1.15 -14.29
N LEU A 99 -15.42 -0.15 -14.93
CA LEU A 99 -14.37 0.66 -14.31
C LEU A 99 -14.93 1.49 -13.15
N ARG A 100 -16.17 2.01 -13.30
CA ARG A 100 -16.84 2.75 -12.22
C ARG A 100 -17.09 1.89 -10.99
N ARG A 101 -17.53 0.64 -11.17
CA ARG A 101 -17.68 -0.33 -10.08
C ARG A 101 -16.35 -0.59 -9.39
N PHE A 102 -15.26 -0.76 -10.14
CA PHE A 102 -13.92 -0.95 -9.60
C PHE A 102 -13.47 0.25 -8.77
N VAL A 103 -13.60 1.49 -9.30
CA VAL A 103 -13.30 2.73 -8.58
C VAL A 103 -14.11 2.80 -7.28
N ASN A 104 -15.42 2.55 -7.32
CA ASN A 104 -16.28 2.65 -6.13
C ASN A 104 -15.86 1.65 -5.04
N VAL A 105 -15.57 0.40 -5.41
CA VAL A 105 -15.13 -0.62 -4.43
C VAL A 105 -13.83 -0.19 -3.75
N VAL A 106 -12.86 0.30 -4.51
CA VAL A 106 -11.58 0.74 -3.95
C VAL A 106 -11.72 1.99 -3.07
N ASP A 107 -12.52 2.97 -3.49
CA ASP A 107 -12.78 4.18 -2.71
C ASP A 107 -13.42 3.85 -1.35
N GLU A 108 -14.44 2.98 -1.34
CA GLU A 108 -15.10 2.52 -0.11
C GLU A 108 -14.10 1.88 0.85
N MET A 109 -13.23 1.04 0.33
CA MET A 109 -12.21 0.36 1.13
C MET A 109 -11.13 1.32 1.64
N SER A 110 -10.76 2.32 0.83
CA SER A 110 -9.81 3.37 1.23
C SER A 110 -10.35 4.21 2.38
N ILE A 111 -11.58 4.68 2.26
CA ILE A 111 -12.25 5.45 3.32
C ILE A 111 -12.41 4.59 4.59
N ALA A 112 -12.82 3.33 4.43
CA ALA A 112 -12.99 2.40 5.54
C ALA A 112 -11.68 2.11 6.29
N SER A 113 -10.58 1.91 5.56
CA SER A 113 -9.27 1.57 6.14
C SER A 113 -8.49 2.78 6.66
N GLY A 114 -8.84 4.00 6.23
CA GLY A 114 -8.11 5.21 6.55
C GLY A 114 -6.78 5.37 5.82
N VAL A 115 -6.58 4.63 4.72
CA VAL A 115 -5.43 4.83 3.82
C VAL A 115 -5.84 5.67 2.60
N PRO A 116 -4.91 6.41 1.97
CA PRO A 116 -5.22 7.11 0.73
C PRO A 116 -5.64 6.13 -0.37
N ALA A 117 -6.51 6.56 -1.28
CA ALA A 117 -6.97 5.72 -2.37
C ALA A 117 -5.80 5.29 -3.26
N PRO A 118 -5.59 3.98 -3.51
CA PRO A 118 -4.57 3.52 -4.44
C PRO A 118 -4.84 4.00 -5.87
N ARG A 119 -3.78 4.17 -6.67
CA ARG A 119 -3.94 4.39 -8.11
C ARG A 119 -4.44 3.12 -8.78
N LEU A 120 -5.40 3.24 -9.68
CA LEU A 120 -6.05 2.11 -10.34
C LEU A 120 -5.52 1.91 -11.74
N PHE A 121 -5.32 0.64 -12.09
CA PHE A 121 -4.86 0.21 -13.40
C PHE A 121 -5.66 -1.00 -13.87
N VAL A 122 -5.72 -1.20 -15.19
CA VAL A 122 -6.35 -2.35 -15.81
C VAL A 122 -5.42 -3.00 -16.83
N LEU A 123 -5.38 -4.33 -16.85
CA LEU A 123 -4.78 -5.15 -17.90
C LEU A 123 -5.90 -5.51 -18.89
N GLU A 124 -6.08 -4.67 -19.91
CA GLU A 124 -7.22 -4.74 -20.85
C GLU A 124 -7.19 -6.01 -21.71
N SER A 125 -6.00 -6.53 -22.03
CA SER A 125 -5.83 -7.73 -22.86
C SER A 125 -6.01 -9.05 -22.10
N GLU A 126 -6.11 -9.02 -20.75
CA GLU A 126 -6.08 -10.21 -19.92
C GLU A 126 -7.49 -10.67 -19.53
N GLU A 127 -7.88 -11.82 -20.07
CA GLU A 127 -9.22 -12.42 -19.87
C GLU A 127 -9.32 -13.28 -18.59
N GLY A 128 -8.21 -13.70 -18.02
CA GLY A 128 -8.17 -14.41 -16.74
C GLY A 128 -8.59 -13.50 -15.59
N ILE A 129 -9.20 -14.09 -14.56
CA ILE A 129 -9.59 -13.36 -13.34
C ILE A 129 -8.37 -13.19 -12.46
N ASN A 130 -7.81 -11.99 -12.41
CA ASN A 130 -6.66 -11.71 -11.58
C ASN A 130 -6.62 -10.24 -11.13
N ALA A 131 -5.87 -9.98 -10.06
CA ALA A 131 -5.56 -8.64 -9.56
C ALA A 131 -4.21 -8.66 -8.83
N PHE A 132 -3.63 -7.50 -8.58
CA PHE A 132 -2.46 -7.37 -7.70
C PHE A 132 -2.33 -5.96 -7.16
N ALA A 133 -1.74 -5.86 -5.95
CA ALA A 133 -1.31 -4.61 -5.34
C ALA A 133 0.21 -4.45 -5.40
N ALA A 134 0.67 -3.25 -5.76
CA ALA A 134 2.08 -2.89 -5.82
C ALA A 134 2.34 -1.54 -5.15
N GLY A 135 3.54 -1.34 -4.61
CA GLY A 135 3.97 -0.10 -3.96
C GLY A 135 5.02 -0.36 -2.87
N TYR A 136 5.50 0.71 -2.29
CA TYR A 136 6.39 0.66 -1.11
C TYR A 136 5.63 1.01 0.18
N THR A 137 4.65 1.89 0.07
CA THR A 137 3.82 2.41 1.16
C THR A 137 2.35 2.46 0.70
N PRO A 138 1.38 2.61 1.59
CA PRO A 138 0.00 2.86 1.18
C PRO A 138 -0.17 4.11 0.32
N ALA A 139 0.69 5.14 0.47
CA ALA A 139 0.58 6.40 -0.27
C ALA A 139 1.01 6.29 -1.74
N ASP A 140 1.88 5.34 -2.09
CA ASP A 140 2.29 5.07 -3.47
C ASP A 140 1.69 3.77 -4.03
N ALA A 141 0.70 3.21 -3.34
CA ALA A 141 0.05 1.97 -3.74
C ALA A 141 -0.68 2.11 -5.08
N ALA A 142 -0.61 1.05 -5.88
CA ALA A 142 -1.42 0.86 -7.06
C ALA A 142 -2.11 -0.50 -7.00
N ILE A 143 -3.38 -0.55 -7.37
CA ILE A 143 -4.12 -1.80 -7.54
C ILE A 143 -4.42 -1.97 -9.02
N THR A 144 -4.06 -3.12 -9.55
CA THR A 144 -4.28 -3.50 -10.95
C THR A 144 -5.25 -4.67 -10.98
N ALA A 145 -6.28 -4.58 -11.82
CA ALA A 145 -7.20 -5.68 -12.10
C ALA A 145 -7.13 -6.06 -13.59
N THR A 146 -7.40 -7.30 -13.93
CA THR A 146 -7.54 -7.76 -15.31
C THR A 146 -8.94 -7.43 -15.85
N ALA A 147 -9.08 -7.29 -17.16
CA ALA A 147 -10.39 -7.17 -17.81
C ALA A 147 -11.30 -8.36 -17.42
N GLY A 148 -10.73 -9.57 -17.37
CA GLY A 148 -11.47 -10.76 -16.93
C GLY A 148 -12.06 -10.63 -15.52
N ALA A 149 -11.31 -10.08 -14.56
CA ALA A 149 -11.82 -9.83 -13.21
C ALA A 149 -12.99 -8.83 -13.23
N LEU A 150 -12.86 -7.74 -13.99
CA LEU A 150 -13.90 -6.71 -14.07
C LEU A 150 -15.17 -7.21 -14.78
N HIS A 151 -15.05 -8.05 -15.80
CA HIS A 151 -16.19 -8.59 -16.52
C HIS A 151 -16.90 -9.75 -15.81
N ARG A 152 -16.13 -10.66 -15.19
CA ARG A 152 -16.65 -11.92 -14.66
C ARG A 152 -17.12 -11.85 -13.21
N LEU A 153 -16.48 -11.00 -12.39
CA LEU A 153 -16.84 -10.88 -10.98
C LEU A 153 -18.01 -9.91 -10.80
N ASN A 154 -18.97 -10.27 -9.96
CA ASN A 154 -19.95 -9.33 -9.44
C ASN A 154 -19.31 -8.42 -8.39
N ARG A 155 -20.06 -7.44 -7.89
CA ARG A 155 -19.55 -6.42 -6.96
C ARG A 155 -18.99 -7.01 -5.67
N ASP A 156 -19.67 -8.01 -5.11
CA ASP A 156 -19.28 -8.64 -3.84
C ASP A 156 -18.04 -9.51 -4.03
N GLU A 157 -17.94 -10.22 -5.14
CA GLU A 157 -16.76 -11.01 -5.52
C GLU A 157 -15.55 -10.11 -5.81
N LEU A 158 -15.76 -9.03 -6.57
CA LEU A 158 -14.73 -8.02 -6.80
C LEU A 158 -14.26 -7.40 -5.49
N GLN A 159 -15.18 -7.08 -4.57
CA GLN A 159 -14.84 -6.56 -3.24
C GLN A 159 -14.05 -7.58 -2.43
N GLY A 160 -14.34 -8.87 -2.54
CA GLY A 160 -13.56 -9.94 -1.91
C GLY A 160 -12.11 -9.97 -2.41
N VAL A 161 -11.91 -9.90 -3.73
CA VAL A 161 -10.57 -9.84 -4.35
C VAL A 161 -9.83 -8.56 -3.98
N ILE A 162 -10.49 -7.40 -4.07
CA ILE A 162 -9.88 -6.12 -3.69
C ILE A 162 -9.58 -6.07 -2.18
N GLY A 163 -10.41 -6.71 -1.34
CA GLY A 163 -10.14 -6.88 0.09
C GLY A 163 -8.87 -7.68 0.37
N HIS A 164 -8.63 -8.71 -0.42
CA HIS A 164 -7.39 -9.47 -0.38
C HIS A 164 -6.19 -8.57 -0.75
N GLU A 165 -6.28 -7.79 -1.82
CA GLU A 165 -5.23 -6.85 -2.23
C GLU A 165 -4.99 -5.74 -1.19
N PHE A 166 -6.06 -5.20 -0.57
CA PHE A 166 -5.95 -4.25 0.54
C PHE A 166 -5.23 -4.85 1.76
N SER A 167 -5.38 -6.15 2.00
CA SER A 167 -4.60 -6.82 3.05
C SER A 167 -3.10 -6.70 2.80
N HIS A 168 -2.64 -6.86 1.55
CA HIS A 168 -1.24 -6.67 1.19
C HIS A 168 -0.77 -5.21 1.33
N VAL A 169 -1.64 -4.24 0.97
CA VAL A 169 -1.37 -2.81 1.18
C VAL A 169 -1.16 -2.51 2.66
N LEU A 170 -2.09 -2.95 3.51
CA LEU A 170 -2.09 -2.68 4.94
C LEU A 170 -0.94 -3.41 5.68
N ASN A 171 -0.62 -4.63 5.28
CA ASN A 171 0.45 -5.41 5.90
C ASN A 171 1.86 -5.03 5.41
N GLY A 172 1.98 -4.19 4.36
CA GLY A 172 3.25 -3.76 3.78
C GLY A 172 3.96 -4.85 2.98
N ASP A 173 3.21 -5.85 2.47
CA ASP A 173 3.73 -6.96 1.68
C ASP A 173 4.25 -6.50 0.32
N MET A 174 3.63 -5.47 -0.25
CA MET A 174 3.99 -4.89 -1.54
C MET A 174 5.49 -4.57 -1.66
N ARG A 175 6.07 -3.98 -0.63
CA ARG A 175 7.50 -3.62 -0.59
C ARG A 175 8.42 -4.82 -0.73
N LEU A 176 8.08 -5.94 -0.08
CA LEU A 176 8.86 -7.16 -0.20
C LEU A 176 8.79 -7.68 -1.64
N ASN A 177 7.61 -7.61 -2.23
CA ASN A 177 7.38 -8.05 -3.61
C ASN A 177 8.27 -7.27 -4.60
N ILE A 178 8.34 -5.93 -4.49
CA ILE A 178 9.23 -5.11 -5.34
C ILE A 178 10.70 -5.50 -5.15
N ARG A 179 11.15 -5.76 -3.91
CA ARG A 179 12.52 -6.21 -3.64
C ARG A 179 12.80 -7.57 -4.27
N LEU A 180 11.84 -8.50 -4.19
CA LEU A 180 11.97 -9.81 -4.83
C LEU A 180 12.09 -9.68 -6.35
N ILE A 181 11.31 -8.81 -6.99
CA ILE A 181 11.44 -8.51 -8.42
C ILE A 181 12.86 -8.06 -8.76
N GLY A 182 13.41 -7.11 -7.99
CA GLY A 182 14.77 -6.61 -8.20
C GLY A 182 15.83 -7.70 -8.08
N LEU A 183 15.78 -8.46 -6.99
CA LEU A 183 16.74 -9.52 -6.69
C LEU A 183 16.69 -10.65 -7.73
N LEU A 184 15.50 -11.10 -8.11
CA LEU A 184 15.30 -12.12 -9.12
C LEU A 184 15.82 -11.69 -10.50
N ASN A 185 15.62 -10.40 -10.84
CA ASN A 185 16.14 -9.84 -12.08
C ASN A 185 17.69 -9.86 -12.14
N GLY A 186 18.34 -9.61 -10.99
CA GLY A 186 19.80 -9.68 -10.91
C GLY A 186 20.35 -11.08 -11.25
N ILE A 187 19.73 -12.13 -10.70
CA ILE A 187 20.11 -13.52 -11.01
C ILE A 187 19.77 -13.88 -12.47
N LEU A 188 18.58 -13.48 -12.94
CA LEU A 188 18.15 -13.75 -14.32
C LEU A 188 19.13 -13.18 -15.35
N LEU A 189 19.70 -12.00 -15.05
CA LEU A 189 20.65 -11.35 -15.95
C LEU A 189 21.89 -12.20 -16.23
N LEU A 190 22.35 -13.02 -15.27
CA LEU A 190 23.44 -13.99 -15.50
C LEU A 190 23.10 -14.96 -16.63
N GLY A 191 21.92 -15.59 -16.54
CA GLY A 191 21.46 -16.54 -17.56
C GLY A 191 21.28 -15.88 -18.93
N LEU A 192 20.73 -14.64 -18.95
CA LEU A 192 20.55 -13.88 -20.19
C LEU A 192 21.89 -13.49 -20.84
N VAL A 193 22.90 -13.11 -20.04
CA VAL A 193 24.24 -12.82 -20.56
C VAL A 193 24.87 -14.10 -21.12
N GLY A 194 24.76 -15.22 -20.41
CA GLY A 194 25.21 -16.53 -20.93
C GLY A 194 24.54 -16.87 -22.26
N LEU A 195 23.22 -16.69 -22.36
CA LEU A 195 22.47 -16.94 -23.59
C LEU A 195 22.93 -16.02 -24.74
N ARG A 196 23.17 -14.72 -24.46
CA ARG A 196 23.67 -13.78 -25.46
C ARG A 196 25.06 -14.13 -25.95
N ILE A 197 25.98 -14.54 -25.07
CA ILE A 197 27.31 -15.02 -25.47
C ILE A 197 27.20 -16.24 -26.35
N LEU A 198 26.31 -17.21 -26.04
CA LEU A 198 26.05 -18.36 -26.89
C LEU A 198 25.50 -17.99 -28.26
N ALA A 199 24.56 -17.06 -28.33
CA ALA A 199 23.91 -16.64 -29.56
C ALA A 199 24.84 -15.83 -30.50
N PHE A 200 25.68 -14.96 -29.93
CA PHE A 200 26.48 -14.00 -30.70
C PHE A 200 28.01 -14.22 -30.57
N GLY A 201 28.47 -14.95 -29.56
CA GLY A 201 29.90 -15.23 -29.31
C GLY A 201 30.52 -16.30 -30.21
N GLY A 202 29.72 -16.99 -31.06
CA GLY A 202 30.15 -18.03 -31.98
C GLY A 202 30.72 -17.53 -33.32
N GLY A 203 30.99 -16.24 -33.46
CA GLY A 203 31.45 -15.61 -34.70
C GLY A 203 32.93 -15.74 -34.97
N ARG A 204 33.25 -16.47 -36.05
CA ARG A 204 34.46 -16.39 -36.92
C ARG A 204 35.82 -16.27 -36.23
N GLY A 205 36.47 -17.40 -36.04
CA GLY A 205 37.93 -17.43 -35.93
C GLY A 205 38.47 -18.21 -34.75
N GLY A 206 38.28 -19.49 -34.72
CA GLY A 206 38.95 -20.38 -33.76
C GLY A 206 39.11 -21.79 -34.30
N SER A 207 40.35 -22.24 -34.35
CA SER A 207 40.76 -23.60 -34.70
C SER A 207 39.89 -24.67 -34.02
N LYS A 208 39.41 -25.64 -34.76
CA LYS A 208 38.51 -26.74 -34.33
C LYS A 208 39.13 -27.73 -33.31
N LYS A 209 40.27 -27.44 -32.67
CA LYS A 209 41.00 -28.43 -31.87
C LYS A 209 41.10 -28.16 -30.35
N GLU A 210 40.74 -26.97 -29.84
CA GLU A 210 40.68 -26.74 -28.40
C GLU A 210 39.32 -26.15 -28.05
N GLY A 211 38.63 -26.72 -27.05
CA GLY A 211 37.31 -26.26 -26.62
C GLY A 211 37.35 -24.77 -26.28
N ASN A 212 36.47 -23.96 -26.87
CA ASN A 212 36.44 -22.53 -26.68
C ASN A 212 36.09 -22.19 -25.20
N PRO A 213 37.03 -21.65 -24.40
CA PRO A 213 36.77 -21.33 -22.99
C PRO A 213 35.56 -20.39 -22.78
N LEU A 214 35.33 -19.49 -23.75
CA LEU A 214 34.19 -18.57 -23.72
C LEU A 214 32.86 -19.30 -23.81
N LEU A 215 32.82 -20.39 -24.60
CA LEU A 215 31.62 -21.22 -24.71
C LEU A 215 31.28 -21.92 -23.38
N LEU A 216 32.31 -22.44 -22.68
CA LEU A 216 32.11 -23.10 -21.38
C LEU A 216 31.65 -22.10 -20.32
N ILE A 217 32.23 -20.90 -20.29
CA ILE A 217 31.80 -19.79 -19.41
C ILE A 217 30.34 -19.40 -19.73
N ALA A 218 30.01 -19.29 -21.01
CA ALA A 218 28.64 -18.93 -21.43
C ALA A 218 27.60 -19.99 -21.00
N VAL A 219 27.96 -21.27 -21.17
CA VAL A 219 27.11 -22.38 -20.69
C VAL A 219 27.00 -22.36 -19.16
N ALA A 220 28.11 -22.14 -18.45
CA ALA A 220 28.10 -22.05 -17.01
C ALA A 220 27.21 -20.88 -16.49
N LEU A 221 27.33 -19.69 -17.07
CA LEU A 221 26.47 -18.53 -16.75
C LEU A 221 25.00 -18.85 -17.02
N LEU A 222 24.70 -19.49 -18.15
CA LEU A 222 23.35 -19.93 -18.50
C LEU A 222 22.80 -20.92 -17.47
N VAL A 223 23.52 -22.01 -17.22
CA VAL A 223 23.10 -23.08 -16.32
C VAL A 223 22.94 -22.56 -14.89
N PHE A 224 23.97 -21.93 -14.33
CA PHE A 224 23.92 -21.44 -12.94
C PHE A 224 22.98 -20.24 -12.77
N GLY A 225 22.81 -19.41 -13.79
CA GLY A 225 21.80 -18.35 -13.78
C GLY A 225 20.38 -18.92 -13.69
N PHE A 226 20.05 -19.94 -14.51
CA PHE A 226 18.73 -20.59 -14.45
C PHE A 226 18.52 -21.46 -13.21
N ILE A 227 19.55 -22.17 -12.73
CA ILE A 227 19.50 -22.90 -11.45
C ILE A 227 19.27 -21.91 -10.29
N GLY A 228 19.97 -20.78 -10.29
CA GLY A 228 19.75 -19.72 -9.29
C GLY A 228 18.33 -19.17 -9.32
N GLN A 229 17.79 -18.93 -10.51
CA GLN A 229 16.41 -18.51 -10.70
C GLN A 229 15.42 -19.57 -10.20
N PHE A 230 15.72 -20.84 -10.42
CA PHE A 230 14.94 -21.96 -9.90
C PHE A 230 14.83 -21.94 -8.38
N PHE A 231 15.96 -21.92 -7.65
CA PHE A 231 15.94 -21.89 -6.19
C PHE A 231 15.35 -20.60 -5.63
N ALA A 232 15.62 -19.47 -6.25
CA ALA A 232 15.03 -18.21 -5.89
C ALA A 232 13.48 -18.22 -6.06
N GLY A 233 12.97 -18.93 -7.06
CA GLY A 233 11.54 -19.20 -7.25
C GLY A 233 10.93 -20.00 -6.10
N ILE A 234 11.60 -21.06 -5.65
CA ILE A 234 11.15 -21.89 -4.50
C ILE A 234 11.10 -21.05 -3.21
N ILE A 235 12.17 -20.27 -2.95
CA ILE A 235 12.23 -19.38 -1.78
C ILE A 235 11.07 -18.36 -1.83
N LYS A 236 10.86 -17.76 -3.00
CA LYS A 236 9.75 -16.83 -3.25
C LYS A 236 8.41 -17.49 -2.93
N ALA A 237 8.14 -18.66 -3.52
CA ALA A 237 6.88 -19.39 -3.32
C ALA A 237 6.61 -19.73 -1.85
N ALA A 238 7.62 -20.20 -1.12
CA ALA A 238 7.49 -20.57 0.28
C ALA A 238 7.08 -19.38 1.18
N VAL A 239 7.62 -18.19 0.88
CA VAL A 239 7.33 -16.96 1.65
C VAL A 239 5.95 -16.41 1.28
N THR A 240 5.59 -16.44 0.00
CA THR A 240 4.32 -15.89 -0.47
C THR A 240 3.14 -16.70 0.05
N ARG A 241 3.18 -18.03 -0.02
CA ARG A 241 2.07 -18.89 0.45
C ARG A 241 1.59 -18.62 1.87
N GLN A 242 2.51 -18.37 2.80
CA GLN A 242 2.11 -18.05 4.19
C GLN A 242 1.32 -16.74 4.29
N ARG A 243 1.62 -15.78 3.41
CA ARG A 243 0.95 -14.46 3.38
C ARG A 243 -0.40 -14.52 2.71
N GLU A 244 -0.56 -15.40 1.72
CA GLU A 244 -1.82 -15.62 1.04
C GLU A 244 -2.92 -16.09 1.99
N TRP A 245 -2.63 -17.06 2.86
CA TRP A 245 -3.58 -17.49 3.90
C TRP A 245 -4.00 -16.36 4.83
N LEU A 246 -3.08 -15.48 5.17
CA LEU A 246 -3.39 -14.31 5.99
C LEU A 246 -4.24 -13.29 5.22
N ALA A 247 -3.97 -13.09 3.92
CA ALA A 247 -4.70 -12.17 3.08
C ALA A 247 -6.14 -12.65 2.84
N ASP A 248 -6.34 -13.95 2.59
CA ASP A 248 -7.67 -14.56 2.48
C ASP A 248 -8.48 -14.39 3.77
N ALA A 249 -7.90 -14.74 4.92
CA ALA A 249 -8.54 -14.58 6.22
C ALA A 249 -8.88 -13.10 6.52
N SER A 250 -7.97 -12.19 6.17
CA SER A 250 -8.18 -10.75 6.35
C SER A 250 -9.29 -10.22 5.45
N SER A 251 -9.34 -10.64 4.18
CA SER A 251 -10.39 -10.25 3.24
C SER A 251 -11.78 -10.62 3.77
N VAL A 252 -11.94 -11.86 4.24
CA VAL A 252 -13.20 -12.31 4.86
C VAL A 252 -13.52 -11.53 6.14
N GLN A 253 -12.51 -11.27 6.97
CA GLN A 253 -12.69 -10.45 8.18
C GLN A 253 -13.15 -9.03 7.83
N PHE A 254 -12.63 -8.45 6.75
CA PHE A 254 -12.95 -7.10 6.31
C PHE A 254 -14.36 -6.98 5.76
N THR A 255 -14.74 -7.90 4.89
CA THR A 255 -16.00 -7.82 4.13
C THR A 255 -17.18 -8.50 4.83
N ARG A 256 -16.96 -9.42 5.78
CA ARG A 256 -17.94 -10.42 6.30
C ARG A 256 -18.63 -11.20 5.19
N GLN A 257 -18.14 -11.12 3.99
CA GLN A 257 -18.72 -11.80 2.83
C GLN A 257 -17.75 -12.90 2.39
N THR A 258 -17.77 -14.00 3.14
CA THR A 258 -17.04 -15.21 2.73
C THR A 258 -17.46 -15.62 1.32
N ASN A 259 -18.75 -15.48 1.01
CA ASN A 259 -19.32 -15.85 -0.29
C ASN A 259 -18.71 -15.03 -1.46
N GLY A 260 -18.35 -13.75 -1.26
CA GLY A 260 -17.74 -12.95 -2.31
C GLY A 260 -16.37 -13.51 -2.70
N LEU A 261 -15.48 -13.70 -1.72
CA LEU A 261 -14.15 -14.26 -2.00
C LEU A 261 -14.22 -15.70 -2.51
N VAL A 262 -15.07 -16.53 -1.90
CA VAL A 262 -15.32 -17.93 -2.35
C VAL A 262 -15.89 -17.97 -3.77
N GLY A 263 -16.84 -17.08 -4.10
CA GLY A 263 -17.40 -16.96 -5.44
C GLY A 263 -16.34 -16.63 -6.48
N ALA A 264 -15.46 -15.64 -6.20
CA ALA A 264 -14.33 -15.31 -7.07
C ALA A 264 -13.38 -16.50 -7.27
N LEU A 265 -13.02 -17.22 -6.19
CA LEU A 265 -12.16 -18.40 -6.27
C LEU A 265 -12.82 -19.54 -7.06
N LYS A 266 -14.13 -19.77 -6.88
CA LYS A 266 -14.92 -20.76 -7.66
C LYS A 266 -14.95 -20.38 -9.15
N LYS A 267 -15.12 -19.09 -9.49
CA LYS A 267 -15.07 -18.61 -10.88
C LYS A 267 -13.68 -18.82 -11.49
N ILE A 268 -12.60 -18.57 -10.75
CA ILE A 268 -11.24 -18.88 -11.19
C ILE A 268 -11.06 -20.38 -11.43
N ALA A 269 -11.63 -21.23 -10.56
CA ALA A 269 -11.50 -22.69 -10.68
C ALA A 269 -12.28 -23.25 -11.87
N GLY A 270 -13.47 -22.72 -12.15
CA GLY A 270 -14.39 -23.28 -13.13
C GLY A 270 -14.37 -22.62 -14.51
N LEU A 271 -13.66 -21.50 -14.69
CA LEU A 271 -13.56 -20.86 -16.00
C LEU A 271 -12.32 -21.35 -16.78
N PRO A 272 -12.41 -21.52 -18.12
CA PRO A 272 -11.26 -21.96 -18.94
C PRO A 272 -10.04 -21.05 -18.85
N ALA A 273 -10.25 -19.73 -18.79
CA ALA A 273 -9.17 -18.75 -18.61
C ALA A 273 -8.60 -18.79 -17.19
N GLY A 274 -9.40 -19.17 -16.20
CA GLY A 274 -8.99 -19.23 -14.79
C GLY A 274 -8.44 -17.88 -14.32
N SER A 275 -7.23 -17.92 -13.77
CA SER A 275 -6.42 -16.75 -13.41
C SER A 275 -5.22 -16.53 -14.35
N ALA A 276 -5.14 -17.27 -15.48
CA ALA A 276 -4.00 -17.22 -16.38
C ALA A 276 -3.88 -15.86 -17.08
N LEU A 277 -2.62 -15.39 -17.23
CA LEU A 277 -2.29 -14.23 -18.04
C LEU A 277 -1.75 -14.68 -19.41
N GLN A 278 -2.05 -13.92 -20.45
CA GLN A 278 -1.58 -14.19 -21.82
C GLN A 278 -0.15 -13.70 -22.01
N ASP A 279 0.23 -12.57 -21.39
CA ASP A 279 1.61 -12.07 -21.41
C ASP A 279 2.49 -12.83 -20.42
N THR A 280 3.12 -13.91 -20.90
CA THR A 280 4.03 -14.76 -20.11
C THR A 280 5.29 -14.03 -19.64
N HIS A 281 5.68 -12.90 -20.26
CA HIS A 281 6.87 -12.15 -19.84
C HIS A 281 6.54 -11.24 -18.65
N GLY A 282 5.47 -10.47 -18.74
CA GLY A 282 4.94 -9.66 -17.65
C GLY A 282 4.55 -10.53 -16.45
N GLU A 283 3.89 -11.66 -16.70
CA GLU A 283 3.49 -12.63 -15.68
C GLU A 283 4.65 -13.12 -14.82
N ARG A 284 5.75 -13.57 -15.41
CA ARG A 284 6.93 -14.05 -14.65
C ARG A 284 7.46 -13.02 -13.67
N GLN A 285 7.34 -11.74 -14.01
CA GLN A 285 7.79 -10.63 -13.18
C GLN A 285 6.91 -10.44 -11.95
N ILE A 286 5.59 -10.54 -12.10
CA ILE A 286 4.60 -10.23 -11.06
C ILE A 286 3.89 -11.47 -10.49
N SER A 287 4.22 -12.69 -10.94
CA SER A 287 3.51 -13.94 -10.58
C SER A 287 3.27 -14.13 -9.07
N HIS A 288 4.11 -13.57 -8.21
CA HIS A 288 4.00 -13.64 -6.75
C HIS A 288 3.17 -12.53 -6.13
N MET A 289 2.65 -11.63 -6.95
CA MET A 289 1.79 -10.52 -6.54
C MET A 289 0.36 -10.72 -7.02
N LEU A 290 0.13 -11.67 -7.91
CA LEU A 290 -1.18 -11.96 -8.48
C LEU A 290 -2.10 -12.56 -7.41
N PHE A 291 -3.40 -12.35 -7.52
CA PHE A 291 -4.42 -12.95 -6.66
C PHE A 291 -4.53 -14.47 -6.88
N GLY A 292 -4.36 -14.92 -8.12
CA GLY A 292 -4.36 -16.31 -8.54
C GLY A 292 -3.12 -16.65 -9.38
N GLU A 293 -2.82 -17.95 -9.54
CA GLU A 293 -1.69 -18.36 -10.35
C GLU A 293 -1.86 -17.93 -11.80
N GLY A 294 -0.90 -17.16 -12.32
CA GLY A 294 -0.91 -16.66 -13.69
C GLY A 294 -0.70 -17.74 -14.74
N THR A 295 0.04 -18.83 -14.42
CA THR A 295 0.23 -20.01 -15.28
C THR A 295 -0.17 -21.28 -14.54
N ARG A 296 -0.53 -22.32 -15.30
CA ARG A 296 -0.68 -23.68 -14.75
C ARG A 296 0.69 -24.18 -14.30
N ALA A 297 0.96 -24.13 -13.00
CA ALA A 297 2.23 -24.51 -12.43
C ALA A 297 2.52 -26.01 -12.70
N PHE A 298 3.68 -26.31 -13.27
CA PHE A 298 4.12 -27.68 -13.55
C PHE A 298 4.37 -28.51 -12.27
N SER A 299 4.52 -27.86 -11.12
CA SER A 299 4.62 -28.51 -9.82
C SER A 299 4.19 -27.59 -8.68
N GLN A 300 3.59 -28.15 -7.62
CA GLN A 300 3.19 -27.45 -6.39
C GLN A 300 4.37 -26.76 -5.67
N LEU A 301 5.62 -27.14 -5.96
CA LEU A 301 6.81 -26.54 -5.36
C LEU A 301 7.04 -25.08 -5.80
N TRP A 302 6.55 -24.71 -6.98
CA TRP A 302 6.73 -23.39 -7.60
C TRP A 302 5.51 -22.49 -7.45
N ALA A 303 4.39 -23.08 -7.03
CA ALA A 303 3.16 -22.36 -6.83
C ALA A 303 3.39 -21.26 -5.78
N THR A 304 3.16 -20.00 -6.16
CA THR A 304 3.27 -18.86 -5.28
C THR A 304 2.05 -18.75 -4.36
N HIS A 305 0.95 -19.37 -4.74
CA HIS A 305 -0.29 -19.42 -3.97
C HIS A 305 -0.55 -20.83 -3.42
N PRO A 306 -1.32 -20.95 -2.32
CA PRO A 306 -1.86 -22.24 -1.91
C PRO A 306 -2.78 -22.81 -3.00
N PRO A 307 -2.94 -24.15 -3.09
CA PRO A 307 -3.86 -24.76 -4.04
C PRO A 307 -5.26 -24.16 -3.93
N LEU A 308 -5.85 -23.80 -5.08
CA LEU A 308 -7.13 -23.09 -5.16
C LEU A 308 -8.25 -23.81 -4.41
N MET A 309 -8.31 -25.15 -4.54
CA MET A 309 -9.31 -25.96 -3.82
C MET A 309 -9.13 -25.92 -2.30
N GLU A 310 -7.87 -25.83 -1.83
CA GLU A 310 -7.58 -25.70 -0.39
C GLU A 310 -7.99 -24.30 0.12
N ARG A 311 -7.79 -23.23 -0.67
CA ARG A 311 -8.26 -21.88 -0.33
C ARG A 311 -9.78 -21.86 -0.21
N ILE A 312 -10.51 -22.46 -1.18
CA ILE A 312 -11.97 -22.53 -1.14
C ILE A 312 -12.44 -23.31 0.08
N ALA A 313 -11.89 -24.51 0.32
CA ALA A 313 -12.28 -25.36 1.44
C ALA A 313 -11.98 -24.74 2.81
N ALA A 314 -10.91 -23.92 2.92
CA ALA A 314 -10.59 -23.20 4.15
C ALA A 314 -11.60 -22.09 4.48
N LEU A 315 -12.25 -21.52 3.45
CA LEU A 315 -13.21 -20.43 3.57
C LEU A 315 -14.67 -20.95 3.63
N ASP A 316 -14.96 -22.06 2.93
CA ASP A 316 -16.26 -22.70 2.84
C ASP A 316 -16.12 -24.17 3.21
N SER A 317 -16.44 -24.51 4.45
CA SER A 317 -16.35 -25.88 4.97
C SER A 317 -17.36 -26.85 4.34
N SER A 318 -18.36 -26.34 3.63
CA SER A 318 -19.36 -27.15 2.90
C SER A 318 -18.94 -27.48 1.47
N PHE A 319 -17.85 -26.85 0.99
CA PHE A 319 -17.36 -26.99 -0.38
C PHE A 319 -17.01 -28.43 -0.75
N GLN A 320 -17.51 -28.85 -1.92
CA GLN A 320 -17.17 -30.14 -2.52
C GLN A 320 -16.48 -29.90 -3.88
N PRO A 321 -15.36 -30.56 -4.18
CA PRO A 321 -14.68 -30.39 -5.48
C PRO A 321 -15.57 -30.64 -6.70
N ALA A 322 -16.57 -31.51 -6.58
CA ALA A 322 -17.56 -31.78 -7.62
C ALA A 322 -18.42 -30.56 -8.00
N GLU A 323 -18.54 -29.55 -7.12
CA GLU A 323 -19.24 -28.30 -7.43
C GLU A 323 -18.53 -27.55 -8.57
N VAL A 324 -17.18 -27.54 -8.57
CA VAL A 324 -16.40 -26.84 -9.62
C VAL A 324 -16.64 -27.48 -10.97
N GLU A 325 -16.71 -28.82 -11.05
CA GLU A 325 -17.02 -29.52 -12.30
C GLU A 325 -18.43 -29.22 -12.83
N GLN A 326 -19.39 -29.00 -11.92
CA GLN A 326 -20.74 -28.58 -12.31
C GLN A 326 -20.75 -27.14 -12.81
N LEU A 327 -20.06 -26.24 -12.10
CA LEU A 327 -19.92 -24.85 -12.49
C LEU A 327 -19.18 -24.70 -13.82
N GLU A 328 -18.09 -25.45 -14.05
CA GLU A 328 -17.35 -25.48 -15.30
C GLU A 328 -18.28 -25.82 -16.49
N ARG A 329 -19.08 -26.89 -16.35
CA ARG A 329 -20.04 -27.27 -17.39
C ARG A 329 -21.10 -26.20 -17.64
N SER A 330 -21.60 -25.57 -16.58
CA SER A 330 -22.58 -24.50 -16.66
C SER A 330 -22.01 -23.25 -17.32
N TRP A 331 -20.78 -22.86 -16.95
CA TRP A 331 -20.13 -21.64 -17.43
C TRP A 331 -19.49 -21.78 -18.82
N GLN A 332 -19.28 -23.01 -19.30
CA GLN A 332 -18.93 -23.24 -20.71
C GLN A 332 -20.08 -22.81 -21.63
N ALA A 333 -21.33 -23.03 -21.21
CA ALA A 333 -22.51 -22.64 -22.00
C ALA A 333 -22.90 -21.16 -21.77
N ASN A 334 -22.83 -20.71 -20.53
CA ASN A 334 -23.20 -19.36 -20.11
C ASN A 334 -22.13 -18.79 -19.17
N PRO A 335 -21.08 -18.15 -19.70
CA PRO A 335 -20.05 -17.54 -18.87
C PRO A 335 -20.63 -16.46 -17.95
N PRO A 336 -20.18 -16.37 -16.67
CA PRO A 336 -20.67 -15.37 -15.75
C PRO A 336 -20.41 -13.95 -16.25
N ASP A 337 -21.40 -13.08 -16.06
CA ASP A 337 -21.31 -11.64 -16.31
C ASP A 337 -21.58 -10.90 -15.00
N GLY A 338 -20.54 -10.29 -14.45
CA GLY A 338 -20.61 -9.67 -13.14
C GLY A 338 -21.58 -8.49 -13.06
N LEU A 339 -21.79 -7.72 -14.14
CA LEU A 339 -22.78 -6.63 -14.14
C LEU A 339 -24.21 -7.18 -14.22
N ALA A 340 -24.43 -8.24 -14.99
CA ALA A 340 -25.73 -8.88 -15.06
C ALA A 340 -26.10 -9.53 -13.71
N GLU A 341 -25.14 -10.16 -13.03
CA GLU A 341 -25.32 -10.68 -11.67
C GLU A 341 -25.63 -9.55 -10.68
N ASP A 342 -24.92 -8.43 -10.73
CA ASP A 342 -25.20 -7.26 -9.88
C ASP A 342 -26.63 -6.73 -10.08
N ALA A 343 -27.11 -6.70 -11.33
CA ALA A 343 -28.48 -6.30 -11.63
C ALA A 343 -29.52 -7.28 -11.03
N GLN A 344 -29.27 -8.58 -11.11
CA GLN A 344 -30.14 -9.62 -10.51
C GLN A 344 -30.16 -9.55 -8.98
N LEU A 345 -29.02 -9.21 -8.38
CA LEU A 345 -28.88 -9.03 -6.92
C LEU A 345 -29.41 -7.68 -6.42
N GLY A 346 -29.86 -6.79 -7.32
CA GLY A 346 -30.33 -5.45 -6.97
C GLY A 346 -29.21 -4.50 -6.54
N LEU A 347 -27.95 -4.81 -6.89
CA LEU A 347 -26.78 -4.01 -6.56
C LEU A 347 -26.51 -2.90 -7.58
N VAL A 348 -27.20 -2.91 -8.74
CA VAL A 348 -27.17 -1.86 -9.76
C VAL A 348 -28.33 -0.90 -9.53
N GLY A 349 -28.05 0.37 -9.29
CA GLY A 349 -29.05 1.43 -9.25
C GLY A 349 -29.47 1.93 -7.87
N SER A 350 -28.86 1.49 -6.80
CA SER A 350 -29.05 2.11 -5.49
C SER A 350 -28.21 3.39 -5.35
N ALA A 351 -28.46 4.36 -6.22
CA ALA A 351 -28.32 5.75 -5.82
C ALA A 351 -29.55 6.04 -4.95
N ALA A 352 -29.50 5.62 -3.67
CA ALA A 352 -30.44 6.17 -2.72
C ALA A 352 -30.34 7.70 -2.79
N PRO A 353 -31.47 8.42 -2.83
CA PRO A 353 -31.41 9.88 -2.73
C PRO A 353 -30.62 10.21 -1.49
N ALA A 354 -29.63 11.11 -1.62
CA ALA A 354 -28.86 11.59 -0.50
C ALA A 354 -29.86 11.96 0.61
N PRO A 355 -29.73 11.41 1.82
CA PRO A 355 -30.63 11.80 2.90
C PRO A 355 -30.47 13.30 3.10
N ASP A 356 -31.60 13.99 3.23
CA ASP A 356 -31.62 15.43 3.53
C ASP A 356 -30.72 15.70 4.73
N ASN A 357 -29.55 16.30 4.49
CA ASN A 357 -28.51 16.53 5.49
C ASN A 357 -28.96 17.46 6.64
N ALA A 358 -30.14 18.06 6.56
CA ALA A 358 -30.73 18.87 7.61
C ALA A 358 -31.04 18.09 8.92
N ALA A 359 -31.23 16.77 8.83
CA ALA A 359 -31.50 15.94 10.01
C ALA A 359 -30.25 15.40 10.71
N ALA A 360 -29.06 15.48 10.08
CA ALA A 360 -27.80 14.98 10.65
C ALA A 360 -27.13 15.98 11.60
N LEU A 361 -27.46 17.27 11.52
CA LEU A 361 -26.90 18.34 12.34
C LEU A 361 -27.37 18.34 13.81
N GLY A 362 -28.22 17.40 14.21
CA GLY A 362 -28.79 17.32 15.55
C GLY A 362 -28.51 16.03 16.33
N ARG A 363 -27.66 15.14 15.83
CA ARG A 363 -27.29 13.94 16.60
C ARG A 363 -26.32 14.33 17.72
N ARG A 364 -26.78 14.15 18.98
CA ARG A 364 -25.91 14.22 20.15
C ARG A 364 -24.72 13.28 19.96
N PRO A 365 -23.50 13.69 20.39
CA PRO A 365 -22.35 12.81 20.34
C PRO A 365 -22.69 11.49 21.05
N ALA A 366 -22.54 10.39 20.33
CA ALA A 366 -22.76 9.08 20.92
C ALA A 366 -21.61 8.80 21.88
N THR A 367 -21.93 8.36 23.10
CA THR A 367 -20.94 7.89 24.08
C THR A 367 -20.31 6.60 23.54
N VAL A 368 -19.21 6.72 22.83
CA VAL A 368 -18.47 5.56 22.29
C VAL A 368 -17.44 5.13 23.34
N ARG A 369 -17.61 3.93 23.88
CA ARG A 369 -16.58 3.33 24.74
C ARG A 369 -15.44 2.81 23.88
N LEU A 370 -14.38 3.61 23.75
CA LEU A 370 -13.14 3.18 23.11
C LEU A 370 -12.26 2.43 24.12
N GLU A 371 -12.11 1.13 23.93
CA GLU A 371 -11.14 0.34 24.72
C GLU A 371 -9.77 0.39 24.03
N PRO A 372 -8.67 0.81 24.71
CA PRO A 372 -7.36 1.03 24.09
C PRO A 372 -6.84 -0.18 23.31
N ALA A 373 -6.89 -1.37 23.92
CA ALA A 373 -6.46 -2.61 23.26
C ALA A 373 -7.35 -2.97 22.05
N ALA A 374 -8.66 -2.65 22.09
CA ALA A 374 -9.54 -2.88 20.96
C ALA A 374 -9.29 -1.92 19.80
N VAL A 375 -8.85 -0.69 20.08
CA VAL A 375 -8.48 0.29 19.06
C VAL A 375 -7.13 -0.06 18.44
N SER A 376 -6.11 -0.39 19.24
CA SER A 376 -4.81 -0.82 18.73
C SER A 376 -4.90 -2.10 17.89
N ALA A 377 -5.79 -3.03 18.25
CA ALA A 377 -6.07 -4.23 17.46
C ALA A 377 -6.75 -3.94 16.10
N ARG A 378 -7.37 -2.76 15.93
CA ARG A 378 -7.96 -2.33 14.66
C ARG A 378 -6.95 -1.67 13.70
N VAL A 379 -5.76 -1.33 14.17
CA VAL A 379 -4.73 -0.74 13.31
C VAL A 379 -4.43 -1.66 12.13
N ALA A 380 -4.48 -1.11 10.92
CA ALA A 380 -4.34 -1.84 9.66
C ALA A 380 -5.23 -3.09 9.54
N THR A 381 -6.36 -3.08 10.25
CA THR A 381 -7.43 -4.07 10.09
C THR A 381 -8.73 -3.31 10.18
N PHE A 382 -9.60 -3.41 9.20
CA PHE A 382 -10.92 -2.80 9.31
C PHE A 382 -11.99 -3.86 9.50
N THR A 383 -13.02 -3.47 10.22
CA THR A 383 -14.17 -4.34 10.49
C THR A 383 -15.24 -4.11 9.42
N PRO A 384 -16.20 -5.03 9.28
CA PRO A 384 -17.35 -4.79 8.43
C PRO A 384 -18.11 -3.52 8.76
N GLN A 385 -18.20 -3.15 10.04
CA GLN A 385 -18.80 -1.88 10.44
C GLN A 385 -18.01 -0.69 9.90
N ALA A 386 -16.67 -0.76 9.88
CA ALA A 386 -15.84 0.27 9.26
C ALA A 386 -16.05 0.31 7.74
N LEU A 387 -16.24 -0.85 7.09
CA LEU A 387 -16.57 -0.91 5.66
C LEU A 387 -17.95 -0.32 5.36
N ASP A 388 -18.98 -0.66 6.16
CA ASP A 388 -20.30 -0.07 6.04
C ASP A 388 -20.26 1.45 6.24
N ARG A 389 -19.49 1.91 7.23
CA ARG A 389 -19.25 3.35 7.44
C ARG A 389 -18.49 3.98 6.29
N GLY A 390 -17.47 3.32 5.76
CA GLY A 390 -16.72 3.75 4.56
C GLY A 390 -17.65 3.90 3.36
N ARG A 391 -18.55 2.94 3.14
CA ARG A 391 -19.58 2.99 2.10
C ARG A 391 -20.55 4.15 2.31
N GLU A 392 -21.03 4.33 3.54
CA GLU A 392 -21.90 5.45 3.90
C GLU A 392 -21.21 6.79 3.63
N LEU A 393 -20.00 7.02 4.15
CA LEU A 393 -19.23 8.25 3.91
C LEU A 393 -18.96 8.44 2.40
N ASN A 394 -18.64 7.36 1.69
CA ASN A 394 -18.43 7.40 0.25
C ASN A 394 -19.68 7.87 -0.52
N THR A 395 -20.87 7.45 -0.11
CA THR A 395 -22.13 7.90 -0.71
C THR A 395 -22.49 9.33 -0.35
N GLN A 396 -22.05 9.82 0.83
CA GLN A 396 -22.28 11.20 1.28
C GLN A 396 -21.36 12.21 0.59
N ILE A 397 -20.22 11.79 0.02
CA ILE A 397 -19.34 12.69 -0.75
C ILE A 397 -20.06 13.08 -2.05
N PRO A 398 -20.37 14.38 -2.27
CA PRO A 398 -21.02 14.83 -3.50
C PRO A 398 -20.23 14.38 -4.74
N PRO A 399 -20.90 13.86 -5.79
CA PRO A 399 -20.23 13.40 -7.01
C PRO A 399 -19.30 14.46 -7.64
N GLN A 400 -19.69 15.74 -7.56
CA GLN A 400 -18.88 16.86 -8.06
C GLN A 400 -17.57 17.00 -7.27
N LEU A 401 -17.60 16.91 -5.91
CA LEU A 401 -16.39 16.98 -5.09
C LEU A 401 -15.49 15.77 -5.33
N ARG A 402 -16.05 14.58 -5.50
CA ARG A 402 -15.29 13.40 -5.89
C ARG A 402 -14.57 13.63 -7.22
N GLN A 403 -15.27 14.14 -8.23
CA GLN A 403 -14.67 14.48 -9.52
C GLN A 403 -13.52 15.49 -9.37
N LEU A 404 -13.73 16.56 -8.59
CA LEU A 404 -12.71 17.58 -8.34
C LEU A 404 -11.48 17.00 -7.60
N ALA A 405 -11.68 16.11 -6.64
CA ALA A 405 -10.60 15.46 -5.91
C ALA A 405 -9.73 14.54 -6.80
N THR A 406 -10.34 13.92 -7.80
CA THR A 406 -9.66 12.91 -8.64
C THR A 406 -9.15 13.44 -9.98
N GLN A 407 -9.42 14.70 -10.32
CA GLN A 407 -8.89 15.34 -11.53
C GLN A 407 -7.55 16.04 -11.30
N GLY A 408 -6.61 15.87 -12.25
CA GLY A 408 -5.28 16.46 -12.16
C GLY A 408 -5.25 17.98 -12.10
N SER A 409 -6.22 18.68 -12.68
CA SER A 409 -6.29 20.15 -12.68
C SER A 409 -6.87 20.73 -11.40
N THR A 410 -7.73 20.00 -10.69
CA THR A 410 -8.55 20.52 -9.58
C THR A 410 -8.18 19.94 -8.21
N ALA A 411 -7.51 18.79 -8.14
CA ALA A 411 -7.15 18.15 -6.86
C ALA A 411 -6.28 19.05 -5.96
N VAL A 412 -5.26 19.72 -6.50
CA VAL A 412 -4.42 20.65 -5.71
C VAL A 412 -5.21 21.90 -5.30
N PRO A 413 -5.92 22.64 -6.19
CA PRO A 413 -6.79 23.71 -5.77
C PRO A 413 -7.83 23.31 -4.72
N LEU A 414 -8.41 22.12 -4.80
CA LEU A 414 -9.38 21.63 -3.81
C LEU A 414 -8.75 21.43 -2.43
N VAL A 415 -7.56 20.83 -2.38
CA VAL A 415 -6.82 20.66 -1.11
C VAL A 415 -6.47 22.02 -0.49
N LEU A 416 -6.11 23.01 -1.30
CA LEU A 416 -5.87 24.39 -0.83
C LEU A 416 -7.16 25.07 -0.37
N ALA A 417 -8.26 24.91 -1.10
CA ALA A 417 -9.54 25.51 -0.79
C ALA A 417 -10.08 25.08 0.58
N MET A 418 -9.75 23.86 1.04
CA MET A 418 -10.17 23.37 2.36
C MET A 418 -9.54 24.11 3.55
N LEU A 419 -8.45 24.87 3.31
CA LEU A 419 -7.76 25.68 4.32
C LEU A 419 -8.09 27.18 4.20
N LEU A 420 -8.90 27.59 3.22
CA LEU A 420 -9.29 28.99 3.11
C LEU A 420 -10.19 29.38 4.27
N ASP A 421 -9.85 30.50 4.90
CA ASP A 421 -10.58 31.05 6.04
C ASP A 421 -11.89 31.70 5.60
N ASP A 422 -12.86 31.73 6.50
CA ASP A 422 -14.14 32.45 6.32
C ASP A 422 -13.98 33.95 6.48
N ASP A 423 -12.97 34.42 7.25
CA ASP A 423 -12.64 35.84 7.37
C ASP A 423 -12.03 36.38 6.06
N PRO A 424 -12.66 37.39 5.42
CA PRO A 424 -12.21 37.88 4.13
C PRO A 424 -10.74 38.37 4.14
N GLY A 425 -10.30 38.99 5.24
CA GLY A 425 -8.94 39.53 5.35
C GLY A 425 -7.88 38.41 5.46
N GLN A 426 -8.21 37.33 6.16
CA GLN A 426 -7.36 36.13 6.23
C GLN A 426 -7.32 35.42 4.87
N ARG A 427 -8.51 35.22 4.28
CA ARG A 427 -8.67 34.57 2.97
C ARG A 427 -7.87 35.29 1.88
N ASP A 428 -7.92 36.63 1.81
CA ASP A 428 -7.15 37.41 0.86
C ASP A 428 -5.64 37.18 1.03
N ARG A 429 -5.14 37.11 2.27
CA ARG A 429 -3.73 36.82 2.56
C ARG A 429 -3.35 35.40 2.13
N GLN A 430 -4.22 34.41 2.40
CA GLN A 430 -4.01 33.03 1.96
C GLN A 430 -3.99 32.93 0.43
N LEU A 431 -4.90 33.60 -0.27
CA LEU A 431 -4.92 33.63 -1.74
C LEU A 431 -3.68 34.30 -2.33
N GLN A 432 -3.14 35.34 -1.69
CA GLN A 432 -1.86 35.95 -2.08
C GLN A 432 -0.70 34.97 -1.90
N ILE A 433 -0.66 34.18 -0.83
CA ILE A 433 0.34 33.12 -0.62
C ILE A 433 0.26 32.08 -1.72
N ILE A 434 -0.94 31.58 -2.03
CA ILE A 434 -1.14 30.62 -3.13
C ILE A 434 -0.66 31.23 -4.46
N GLY A 435 -1.10 32.46 -4.78
CA GLY A 435 -0.75 33.14 -6.02
C GLY A 435 0.76 33.34 -6.22
N SER A 436 1.46 33.69 -5.14
CA SER A 436 2.92 33.92 -5.17
C SER A 436 3.74 32.63 -5.32
N ARG A 437 3.28 31.50 -4.78
CA ARG A 437 4.03 30.24 -4.72
C ARG A 437 3.63 29.22 -5.80
N LEU A 438 2.34 29.16 -6.13
CA LEU A 438 1.77 28.17 -7.07
C LEU A 438 1.18 28.80 -8.32
N GLY A 439 1.16 30.14 -8.39
CA GLY A 439 0.62 30.91 -9.51
C GLY A 439 -0.81 31.37 -9.31
N GLN A 440 -1.15 32.51 -9.95
CA GLN A 440 -2.45 33.16 -9.79
C GLN A 440 -3.63 32.29 -10.23
N SER A 441 -3.44 31.41 -11.22
CA SER A 441 -4.45 30.46 -11.64
C SER A 441 -4.84 29.46 -10.53
N ALA A 442 -3.87 29.06 -9.70
CA ALA A 442 -4.13 28.17 -8.57
C ALA A 442 -4.92 28.90 -7.47
N ALA A 443 -4.62 30.18 -7.20
CA ALA A 443 -5.37 30.98 -6.25
C ALA A 443 -6.84 31.18 -6.67
N VAL A 444 -7.06 31.58 -7.93
CA VAL A 444 -8.41 31.74 -8.48
C VAL A 444 -9.20 30.42 -8.45
N ALA A 445 -8.54 29.31 -8.80
CA ALA A 445 -9.18 28.00 -8.76
C ALA A 445 -9.53 27.59 -7.31
N ALA A 446 -8.64 27.77 -6.34
CA ALA A 446 -8.90 27.47 -4.94
C ALA A 446 -10.07 28.31 -4.40
N ASP A 447 -10.08 29.61 -4.68
CA ASP A 447 -11.16 30.52 -4.25
C ASP A 447 -12.52 30.12 -4.84
N SER A 448 -12.57 29.79 -6.12
CA SER A 448 -13.80 29.34 -6.80
C SER A 448 -14.35 28.02 -6.25
N LEU A 449 -13.47 27.13 -5.74
CA LEU A 449 -13.85 25.84 -5.18
C LEU A 449 -14.31 25.92 -3.72
N ALA A 450 -13.95 26.97 -2.99
CA ALA A 450 -14.30 27.13 -1.57
C ALA A 450 -15.82 27.04 -1.35
N SER A 451 -16.62 27.69 -2.21
CA SER A 451 -18.09 27.64 -2.11
C SER A 451 -18.69 26.24 -2.30
N SER A 452 -17.98 25.35 -2.99
CA SER A 452 -18.38 23.95 -3.12
C SER A 452 -18.16 23.16 -1.82
N LEU A 453 -17.35 23.68 -0.90
CA LEU A 453 -17.00 23.05 0.37
C LEU A 453 -17.89 23.51 1.53
N ASP A 454 -18.63 24.63 1.39
CA ASP A 454 -19.49 25.21 2.46
C ASP A 454 -20.54 24.22 3.01
N ARG A 455 -20.97 23.27 2.16
CA ARG A 455 -21.94 22.23 2.52
C ARG A 455 -21.31 20.89 2.87
N LEU A 456 -19.98 20.79 2.84
CA LEU A 456 -19.30 19.54 3.15
C LEU A 456 -19.20 19.36 4.66
N ALA A 457 -19.79 18.27 5.16
CA ALA A 457 -19.68 17.94 6.58
C ALA A 457 -18.19 17.79 6.97
N PRO A 458 -17.78 18.30 8.15
CA PRO A 458 -16.39 18.22 8.61
C PRO A 458 -15.81 16.80 8.51
N THR A 459 -16.57 15.78 8.89
CA THR A 459 -16.20 14.35 8.82
C THR A 459 -15.84 13.85 7.42
N LEU A 460 -16.26 14.55 6.36
CA LEU A 460 -15.95 14.19 4.97
C LEU A 460 -14.69 14.88 4.43
N ARG A 461 -14.15 15.88 5.11
CA ARG A 461 -12.99 16.66 4.63
C ARG A 461 -11.74 15.81 4.48
N LEU A 462 -11.32 15.08 5.52
CA LEU A 462 -10.15 14.18 5.44
C LEU A 462 -10.36 12.98 4.50
N PRO A 463 -11.52 12.32 4.41
CA PRO A 463 -11.81 11.37 3.34
C PRO A 463 -11.62 11.93 1.94
N VAL A 464 -12.08 13.15 1.65
CA VAL A 464 -11.88 13.79 0.34
C VAL A 464 -10.39 14.06 0.06
N VAL A 465 -9.62 14.46 1.08
CA VAL A 465 -8.15 14.56 0.97
C VAL A 465 -7.52 13.22 0.62
N GLY A 466 -7.97 12.12 1.24
CA GLY A 466 -7.52 10.77 0.93
C GLY A 466 -7.78 10.36 -0.52
N LEU A 467 -8.93 10.77 -1.09
CA LEU A 467 -9.24 10.54 -2.51
C LEU A 467 -8.36 11.41 -3.45
N ALA A 468 -7.99 12.63 -3.02
CA ALA A 468 -7.13 13.51 -3.80
C ALA A 468 -5.64 13.10 -3.75
N ALA A 469 -5.23 12.39 -2.71
CA ALA A 469 -3.83 12.06 -2.44
C ALA A 469 -3.08 11.41 -3.62
N PRO A 470 -3.61 10.39 -4.34
CA PRO A 470 -2.90 9.75 -5.45
C PRO A 470 -2.69 10.69 -6.64
N VAL A 471 -3.62 11.61 -6.87
CA VAL A 471 -3.53 12.61 -7.96
C VAL A 471 -2.53 13.71 -7.60
N VAL A 472 -2.55 14.15 -6.35
CA VAL A 472 -1.56 15.10 -5.82
C VAL A 472 -0.16 14.49 -5.86
N ALA A 473 0.00 13.27 -5.36
CA ALA A 473 1.29 12.55 -5.30
C ALA A 473 1.91 12.26 -6.68
N ALA A 474 1.11 12.26 -7.75
CA ALA A 474 1.59 12.06 -9.12
C ALA A 474 2.30 13.30 -9.72
N ARG A 475 2.32 14.43 -9.02
CA ARG A 475 2.94 15.68 -9.49
C ARG A 475 4.47 15.64 -9.41
N PRO A 476 5.17 16.47 -10.21
CA PRO A 476 6.62 16.63 -10.12
C PRO A 476 7.06 17.05 -8.71
N ALA A 477 8.22 16.56 -8.26
CA ALA A 477 8.75 16.81 -6.91
C ALA A 477 8.82 18.31 -6.54
N SER A 478 9.18 19.18 -7.49
CA SER A 478 9.22 20.63 -7.25
C SER A 478 7.85 21.20 -6.91
N GLN A 479 6.79 20.73 -7.58
CA GLN A 479 5.41 21.15 -7.31
C GLN A 479 4.92 20.61 -5.96
N LEU A 480 5.32 19.39 -5.59
CA LEU A 480 5.00 18.79 -4.31
C LEU A 480 5.63 19.55 -3.13
N HIS A 481 6.90 19.93 -3.24
CA HIS A 481 7.56 20.76 -2.24
C HIS A 481 6.90 22.15 -2.11
N ALA A 482 6.57 22.78 -3.25
CA ALA A 482 5.88 24.06 -3.26
C ALA A 482 4.49 23.97 -2.62
N LEU A 483 3.76 22.88 -2.87
CA LEU A 483 2.43 22.64 -2.25
C LEU A 483 2.54 22.56 -0.72
N VAL A 484 3.43 21.71 -0.19
CA VAL A 484 3.60 21.58 1.28
C VAL A 484 3.96 22.92 1.90
N ALA A 485 4.96 23.64 1.35
CA ALA A 485 5.35 24.95 1.84
C ALA A 485 4.21 26.00 1.75
N THR A 486 3.30 25.85 0.78
CA THR A 486 2.13 26.74 0.66
C THR A 486 1.09 26.44 1.74
N LEU A 487 0.77 25.15 1.95
CA LEU A 487 -0.17 24.73 3.00
C LEU A 487 0.30 25.17 4.40
N GLU A 488 1.59 25.00 4.70
CA GLU A 488 2.19 25.43 5.96
C GLU A 488 2.10 26.97 6.14
N ALA A 489 2.33 27.72 5.08
CA ALA A 489 2.24 29.17 5.12
C ALA A 489 0.80 29.68 5.23
N MET A 490 -0.17 28.98 4.62
CA MET A 490 -1.60 29.31 4.74
C MET A 490 -2.11 29.07 6.16
N ALA A 491 -1.75 27.94 6.75
CA ALA A 491 -2.14 27.58 8.11
C ALA A 491 -1.55 28.50 9.20
N ALA A 492 -0.48 29.23 8.89
CA ALA A 492 0.19 30.15 9.81
C ALA A 492 -0.27 31.61 9.69
N VAL A 493 -1.25 31.94 8.83
CA VAL A 493 -1.60 33.33 8.46
C VAL A 493 -2.14 34.14 9.62
N ASP A 494 -2.95 33.56 10.50
CA ASP A 494 -3.60 34.24 11.64
C ASP A 494 -2.80 34.09 12.94
N GLY A 495 -1.72 33.32 12.94
CA GLY A 495 -0.89 33.04 14.11
C GLY A 495 -1.53 32.05 15.09
N THR A 496 -2.69 31.48 14.75
CA THR A 496 -3.34 30.38 15.46
C THR A 496 -3.48 29.20 14.51
N LEU A 497 -3.28 27.99 15.01
CA LEU A 497 -3.40 26.79 14.21
C LEU A 497 -4.51 25.92 14.79
N THR A 498 -5.61 25.82 14.08
CA THR A 498 -6.70 24.93 14.48
C THR A 498 -6.29 23.46 14.33
N LEU A 499 -6.95 22.59 15.08
CA LEU A 499 -6.69 21.15 15.00
C LEU A 499 -6.93 20.59 13.60
N PHE A 500 -7.97 21.06 12.92
CA PHE A 500 -8.27 20.65 11.54
C PHE A 500 -7.16 21.08 10.58
N GLU A 501 -6.72 22.32 10.61
CA GLU A 501 -5.63 22.83 9.75
C GLU A 501 -4.34 22.05 9.96
N TYR A 502 -4.02 21.75 11.22
CA TYR A 502 -2.88 20.92 11.56
C TYR A 502 -3.00 19.52 10.95
N CYS A 503 -4.10 18.82 11.22
CA CYS A 503 -4.35 17.48 10.70
C CYS A 503 -4.31 17.45 9.17
N HIS A 504 -5.00 18.40 8.52
CA HIS A 504 -5.05 18.51 7.06
C HIS A 504 -3.66 18.72 6.46
N THR A 505 -2.94 19.74 6.95
CA THR A 505 -1.61 20.09 6.44
C THR A 505 -0.62 18.94 6.63
N ARG A 506 -0.62 18.30 7.81
CA ARG A 506 0.31 17.21 8.13
C ARG A 506 -0.03 15.91 7.41
N LEU A 507 -1.30 15.63 7.20
CA LEU A 507 -1.71 14.46 6.42
C LEU A 507 -1.27 14.58 4.96
N VAL A 508 -1.52 15.74 4.33
CA VAL A 508 -1.05 16.01 2.96
C VAL A 508 0.47 15.98 2.87
N ALA A 509 1.17 16.65 3.80
CA ALA A 509 2.64 16.62 3.85
C ALA A 509 3.19 15.20 4.05
N GLY A 510 2.50 14.37 4.83
CA GLY A 510 2.82 12.95 5.02
C GLY A 510 2.74 12.17 3.69
N TYR A 511 1.61 12.27 3.00
CA TYR A 511 1.41 11.62 1.70
C TYR A 511 2.42 12.09 0.65
N VAL A 512 2.72 13.40 0.61
CA VAL A 512 3.72 13.96 -0.29
C VAL A 512 5.13 13.43 0.03
N ARG A 513 5.52 13.40 1.31
CA ARG A 513 6.82 12.86 1.73
C ARG A 513 6.98 11.38 1.38
N ASP A 514 5.93 10.59 1.57
CA ASP A 514 5.93 9.18 1.21
C ASP A 514 6.03 8.97 -0.30
N ALA A 515 5.36 9.82 -1.09
CA ALA A 515 5.43 9.77 -2.54
C ALA A 515 6.78 10.22 -3.11
N LEU A 516 7.46 11.16 -2.46
CA LEU A 516 8.78 11.65 -2.90
C LEU A 516 9.91 10.63 -2.70
N ASP A 517 9.87 9.84 -1.62
CA ASP A 517 10.87 8.80 -1.34
C ASP A 517 10.22 7.53 -0.74
N PRO A 518 9.42 6.80 -1.54
CA PRO A 518 8.68 5.64 -1.05
C PRO A 518 9.60 4.55 -0.50
N ALA A 519 10.73 4.32 -1.16
CA ALA A 519 11.68 3.25 -0.80
C ALA A 519 12.36 3.48 0.56
N ARG A 520 12.61 4.75 0.92
CA ARG A 520 13.22 5.11 2.20
C ARG A 520 12.20 5.12 3.32
N ARG A 521 11.04 5.76 3.10
CA ARG A 521 9.95 5.88 4.08
C ARG A 521 9.30 4.55 4.43
N SER A 522 9.33 3.59 3.53
CA SER A 522 8.80 2.25 3.77
C SER A 522 9.57 1.42 4.80
N ARG A 523 10.71 1.87 5.32
CA ARG A 523 11.51 1.10 6.28
C ARG A 523 10.87 1.18 7.67
N PRO A 524 10.47 0.05 8.27
CA PRO A 524 9.92 0.08 9.63
C PRO A 524 10.97 0.55 10.62
N GLY A 525 10.57 1.40 11.55
CA GLY A 525 11.43 1.95 12.59
C GLY A 525 12.07 0.86 13.47
N ARG A 526 13.18 1.18 14.13
CA ARG A 526 13.93 0.28 15.01
C ARG A 526 14.13 0.87 16.40
N ALA A 527 13.70 2.12 16.60
CA ALA A 527 13.89 2.85 17.84
C ALA A 527 13.04 2.24 18.97
N THR A 528 13.52 2.40 20.20
CA THR A 528 12.78 2.03 21.40
C THR A 528 11.95 3.21 21.90
N LEU A 529 10.94 2.97 22.73
CA LEU A 529 10.16 4.04 23.33
C LEU A 529 11.03 5.00 24.14
N ALA A 530 12.06 4.49 24.82
CA ALA A 530 13.00 5.31 25.59
C ALA A 530 13.73 6.36 24.73
N SER A 531 14.07 6.04 23.49
CA SER A 531 14.74 6.98 22.57
C SER A 531 13.83 8.07 22.02
N ALA A 532 12.51 7.90 22.07
CA ALA A 532 11.49 8.85 21.61
C ALA A 532 10.61 9.35 22.76
N GLN A 533 11.02 9.14 24.01
CA GLN A 533 10.22 9.42 25.21
C GLN A 533 9.74 10.90 25.24
N GLY A 534 10.63 11.85 24.99
CA GLY A 534 10.28 13.26 24.96
C GLY A 534 9.19 13.58 23.94
N ALA A 535 9.33 13.05 22.71
CA ALA A 535 8.32 13.23 21.66
C ALA A 535 6.99 12.56 22.01
N ALA A 536 7.01 11.38 22.64
CA ALA A 536 5.80 10.68 23.07
C ALA A 536 5.07 11.48 24.17
N LEU A 537 5.79 12.02 25.16
CA LEU A 537 5.20 12.86 26.21
C LEU A 537 4.62 14.16 25.64
N THR A 538 5.31 14.81 24.71
CA THR A 538 4.81 15.99 24.00
C THR A 538 3.51 15.68 23.27
N LEU A 539 3.46 14.59 22.52
CA LEU A 539 2.26 14.16 21.78
C LEU A 539 1.08 13.91 22.75
N LEU A 540 1.31 13.17 23.84
CA LEU A 540 0.27 12.93 24.87
C LEU A 540 -0.21 14.23 25.53
N ALA A 541 0.69 15.18 25.82
CA ALA A 541 0.33 16.46 26.42
C ALA A 541 -0.51 17.29 25.48
N VAL A 542 -0.19 17.34 24.18
CA VAL A 542 -0.97 18.06 23.15
C VAL A 542 -2.34 17.44 22.95
N VAL A 543 -2.42 16.09 22.84
CA VAL A 543 -3.71 15.39 22.69
C VAL A 543 -4.61 15.62 23.92
N ALA A 544 -4.07 15.52 25.11
CA ALA A 544 -4.82 15.79 26.34
C ALA A 544 -5.29 17.26 26.43
N ALA A 545 -4.48 18.22 25.97
CA ALA A 545 -4.86 19.63 25.92
C ALA A 545 -5.95 19.89 24.86
N ALA A 546 -5.88 19.24 23.70
CA ALA A 546 -6.83 19.43 22.60
C ALA A 546 -8.23 18.87 22.93
N GLY A 547 -8.32 17.79 23.70
CA GLY A 547 -9.57 17.14 24.08
C GLY A 547 -10.25 17.75 25.31
N ASN A 548 -9.58 18.62 26.05
CA ASN A 548 -10.12 19.15 27.32
C ASN A 548 -9.99 20.65 27.41
N SER A 549 -11.09 21.33 27.64
CA SER A 549 -11.11 22.79 27.86
C SER A 549 -10.60 23.22 29.27
N ASP A 550 -10.59 22.28 30.23
CA ASP A 550 -10.12 22.51 31.60
C ASP A 550 -8.71 21.88 31.79
N GLN A 551 -7.76 22.69 32.28
CA GLN A 551 -6.38 22.28 32.51
C GLN A 551 -6.25 21.11 33.49
N ALA A 552 -7.12 21.02 34.49
CA ALA A 552 -7.11 19.92 35.46
C ALA A 552 -7.58 18.60 34.80
N ALA A 553 -8.58 18.67 33.93
CA ALA A 553 -9.04 17.54 33.14
C ALA A 553 -7.95 17.08 32.12
N ALA A 554 -7.35 18.03 31.40
CA ALA A 554 -6.23 17.74 30.51
C ALA A 554 -5.05 17.05 31.23
N LYS A 555 -4.74 17.55 32.45
CA LYS A 555 -3.69 16.91 33.27
C LYS A 555 -4.06 15.47 33.68
N ARG A 556 -5.32 15.21 34.08
CA ARG A 556 -5.76 13.83 34.40
C ARG A 556 -5.65 12.90 33.22
N ALA A 557 -6.11 13.33 32.04
CA ALA A 557 -6.02 12.59 30.80
C ALA A 557 -4.56 12.27 30.44
N PHE A 558 -3.67 13.25 30.57
CA PHE A 558 -2.23 13.07 30.39
C PHE A 558 -1.64 12.05 31.38
N ASP A 559 -1.92 12.22 32.69
CA ASP A 559 -1.40 11.34 33.74
C ASP A 559 -1.87 9.90 33.53
N ALA A 560 -3.13 9.68 33.15
CA ALA A 560 -3.68 8.37 32.85
C ALA A 560 -2.99 7.73 31.61
N ALA A 561 -2.78 8.51 30.55
CA ALA A 561 -2.09 8.06 29.36
C ALA A 561 -0.61 7.71 29.62
N VAL A 562 0.08 8.52 30.43
CA VAL A 562 1.46 8.26 30.86
C VAL A 562 1.56 6.99 31.70
N GLN A 563 0.64 6.78 32.65
CA GLN A 563 0.63 5.55 33.45
C GLN A 563 0.39 4.31 32.61
N HIS A 564 -0.40 4.41 31.50
CA HIS A 564 -0.57 3.33 30.54
C HIS A 564 0.71 3.06 29.74
N LEU A 565 1.38 4.13 29.24
CA LEU A 565 2.56 4.02 28.39
C LEU A 565 3.82 3.65 29.16
N MET A 566 4.01 4.25 30.35
CA MET A 566 5.22 4.13 31.17
C MET A 566 4.84 3.98 32.66
N PRO A 567 4.38 2.79 33.08
CA PRO A 567 3.96 2.55 34.45
C PRO A 567 5.04 2.93 35.46
N GLY A 568 4.63 3.61 36.54
CA GLY A 568 5.54 4.03 37.64
C GLY A 568 6.32 5.31 37.36
N THR A 569 6.05 6.01 36.25
CA THR A 569 6.62 7.35 35.98
C THR A 569 5.56 8.43 36.17
N SER A 570 5.98 9.63 36.56
CA SER A 570 5.08 10.78 36.75
C SER A 570 5.73 12.07 36.23
N PRO A 571 5.92 12.19 34.91
CA PRO A 571 6.46 13.42 34.34
C PRO A 571 5.49 14.58 34.53
N ALA A 572 5.99 15.80 34.62
CA ALA A 572 5.16 16.98 34.75
C ALA A 572 4.32 17.20 33.47
N TYR A 573 3.03 17.50 33.63
CA TYR A 573 2.18 17.93 32.53
C TYR A 573 2.58 19.36 32.13
N ALA A 574 3.16 19.49 30.96
CA ALA A 574 3.63 20.76 30.40
C ALA A 574 3.38 20.78 28.88
N PRO A 575 2.14 21.10 28.43
CA PRO A 575 1.88 21.25 27.00
C PRO A 575 2.74 22.40 26.47
N PRO A 576 3.37 22.23 25.29
CA PRO A 576 4.20 23.25 24.69
C PRO A 576 3.36 24.48 24.28
N ALA A 577 3.94 25.68 24.37
CA ALA A 577 3.26 26.92 23.95
C ALA A 577 2.97 26.90 22.43
N ASP A 578 3.90 26.36 21.63
CA ASP A 578 3.70 26.09 20.21
C ASP A 578 3.55 24.57 20.04
N CYS A 579 2.31 24.10 20.07
CA CYS A 579 1.97 22.68 19.93
C CYS A 579 2.38 22.15 18.54
N ALA A 580 2.21 22.96 17.49
CA ALA A 580 2.49 22.54 16.12
C ALA A 580 3.98 22.30 15.91
N ALA A 581 4.83 23.28 16.25
CA ALA A 581 6.27 23.15 16.12
C ALA A 581 6.83 21.98 16.97
N ALA A 582 6.29 21.79 18.16
CA ALA A 582 6.71 20.70 19.04
C ALA A 582 6.32 19.32 18.52
N LEU A 583 5.11 19.17 17.95
CA LEU A 583 4.69 17.95 17.29
C LEU A 583 5.52 17.67 16.04
N ASP A 584 5.82 18.70 15.24
CA ASP A 584 6.62 18.57 14.03
C ASP A 584 8.03 18.05 14.32
N ALA A 585 8.66 18.52 15.36
CA ALA A 585 9.95 17.99 15.83
C ALA A 585 9.86 16.55 16.35
N GLY A 586 8.66 16.12 16.76
CA GLY A 586 8.38 14.81 17.34
C GLY A 586 8.11 13.69 16.32
N TRP A 587 7.66 14.01 15.09
CA TRP A 587 7.18 12.97 14.17
C TRP A 587 8.26 12.00 13.72
N ASP A 588 9.44 12.47 13.32
CA ASP A 588 10.53 11.60 12.87
C ASP A 588 11.01 10.63 13.97
N PRO A 589 11.25 11.06 15.23
CA PRO A 589 11.50 10.15 16.35
C PRO A 589 10.38 9.13 16.58
N LEU A 590 9.12 9.55 16.54
CA LEU A 590 7.96 8.68 16.78
C LEU A 590 7.75 7.68 15.66
N ASP A 591 7.89 8.09 14.41
CA ASP A 591 7.77 7.20 13.27
C ASP A 591 8.93 6.18 13.20
N SER A 592 10.11 6.55 13.72
CA SER A 592 11.26 5.65 13.83
C SER A 592 11.08 4.53 14.85
N LEU A 593 10.05 4.55 15.70
CA LEU A 593 9.76 3.52 16.69
C LEU A 593 9.57 2.15 16.04
N ALA A 594 10.05 1.11 16.70
CA ALA A 594 9.74 -0.27 16.34
C ALA A 594 8.22 -0.50 16.43
N PRO A 595 7.60 -1.33 15.55
CA PRO A 595 6.16 -1.57 15.57
C PRO A 595 5.60 -1.91 16.95
N ARG A 596 6.25 -2.81 17.69
CA ARG A 596 5.86 -3.16 19.08
C ARG A 596 5.93 -1.99 20.06
N ALA A 597 6.71 -0.95 19.77
CA ALA A 597 6.76 0.26 20.58
C ALA A 597 5.70 1.30 20.18
N LYS A 598 5.17 1.24 18.95
CA LYS A 598 4.06 2.09 18.50
C LYS A 598 2.72 1.66 19.12
N GLN A 599 2.53 0.36 19.37
CA GLN A 599 1.27 -0.16 19.92
C GLN A 599 0.91 0.48 21.28
N PRO A 600 1.75 0.42 22.34
CA PRO A 600 1.42 1.05 23.61
C PRO A 600 1.28 2.57 23.52
N LEU A 601 1.96 3.23 22.56
CA LEU A 601 1.77 4.66 22.32
C LEU A 601 0.38 4.95 21.79
N ILE A 602 -0.13 4.17 20.82
CA ILE A 602 -1.48 4.32 20.29
C ILE A 602 -2.53 4.03 21.38
N GLU A 603 -2.32 3.02 22.21
CA GLU A 603 -3.19 2.72 23.35
C GLU A 603 -3.22 3.87 24.35
N ALA A 604 -2.08 4.47 24.66
CA ALA A 604 -2.00 5.64 25.52
C ALA A 604 -2.71 6.88 24.93
N LEU A 605 -2.64 7.08 23.61
CA LEU A 605 -3.41 8.13 22.93
C LEU A 605 -4.93 7.91 23.08
N VAL A 606 -5.40 6.67 22.96
CA VAL A 606 -6.80 6.32 23.18
C VAL A 606 -7.19 6.58 24.64
N VAL A 607 -6.31 6.30 25.60
CA VAL A 607 -6.56 6.63 27.02
C VAL A 607 -6.72 8.12 27.22
N ALA A 608 -5.87 8.95 26.58
CA ALA A 608 -5.97 10.41 26.69
C ALA A 608 -7.28 10.95 26.09
N VAL A 609 -7.68 10.43 24.93
CA VAL A 609 -8.88 10.88 24.19
C VAL A 609 -10.18 10.49 24.90
N ARG A 610 -10.21 9.39 25.64
CA ARG A 610 -11.43 8.86 26.28
C ARG A 610 -11.63 9.27 27.74
N ASP A 611 -10.75 10.09 28.34
CA ASP A 611 -10.75 10.36 29.79
C ASP A 611 -12.08 10.96 30.30
N ASP A 612 -12.74 11.76 29.52
CA ASP A 612 -14.05 12.34 29.83
C ASP A 612 -15.25 11.44 29.44
N GLY A 613 -15.00 10.29 28.81
CA GLY A 613 -16.02 9.33 28.37
C GLY A 613 -16.74 9.72 27.09
N VAL A 614 -16.36 10.81 26.43
CA VAL A 614 -16.90 11.30 25.15
C VAL A 614 -15.72 11.42 24.17
N VAL A 615 -15.88 10.92 22.95
CA VAL A 615 -14.91 11.15 21.88
C VAL A 615 -15.54 12.07 20.86
N THR A 616 -14.95 13.23 20.68
CA THR A 616 -15.38 14.20 19.67
C THR A 616 -14.88 13.81 18.27
N GLU A 617 -15.54 14.33 17.24
CA GLU A 617 -15.08 14.15 15.85
C GLU A 617 -13.63 14.63 15.66
N SER A 618 -13.30 15.79 16.24
CA SER A 618 -11.94 16.36 16.16
C SER A 618 -10.88 15.48 16.82
N GLU A 619 -11.18 14.85 17.94
CA GLU A 619 -10.29 13.92 18.62
C GLU A 619 -10.11 12.63 17.81
N ALA A 620 -11.19 12.11 17.22
CA ALA A 620 -11.14 10.96 16.35
C ALA A 620 -10.28 11.24 15.09
N GLU A 621 -10.40 12.44 14.52
CA GLU A 621 -9.58 12.87 13.37
C GLU A 621 -8.12 13.08 13.75
N LEU A 622 -7.83 13.66 14.92
CA LEU A 622 -6.45 13.78 15.43
C LEU A 622 -5.82 12.40 15.65
N LEU A 623 -6.55 11.49 16.26
CA LEU A 623 -6.08 10.11 16.48
C LEU A 623 -5.80 9.40 15.14
N ARG A 624 -6.70 9.52 14.17
CA ARG A 624 -6.49 8.93 12.83
C ARG A 624 -5.30 9.56 12.12
N THR A 625 -5.16 10.88 12.14
CA THR A 625 -4.03 11.59 11.55
C THR A 625 -2.72 11.18 12.20
N THR A 626 -2.67 11.11 13.53
CA THR A 626 -1.51 10.63 14.28
C THR A 626 -1.14 9.20 13.86
N CYS A 627 -2.12 8.31 13.80
CA CYS A 627 -1.90 6.93 13.35
C CYS A 627 -1.40 6.87 11.90
N ALA A 628 -1.92 7.71 11.00
CA ALA A 628 -1.46 7.79 9.62
C ALA A 628 0.00 8.26 9.52
N LEU A 629 0.38 9.30 10.27
CA LEU A 629 1.75 9.81 10.34
C LEU A 629 2.75 8.81 10.95
N LEU A 630 2.26 7.92 11.81
CA LEU A 630 3.03 6.80 12.37
C LEU A 630 3.06 5.56 11.46
N HIS A 631 2.49 5.61 10.26
CA HIS A 631 2.30 4.46 9.36
C HIS A 631 1.55 3.29 10.03
N CYS A 632 0.59 3.63 10.86
CA CYS A 632 -0.30 2.72 11.58
C CYS A 632 -1.76 3.04 11.22
N PRO A 633 -2.22 2.82 9.98
CA PRO A 633 -3.52 3.30 9.53
C PRO A 633 -4.65 2.79 10.42
N LEU A 634 -5.47 3.72 10.89
CA LEU A 634 -6.59 3.43 11.77
C LEU A 634 -7.90 3.59 10.98
N PRO A 635 -8.76 2.56 10.98
CA PRO A 635 -10.09 2.64 10.36
C PRO A 635 -10.93 3.78 10.92
N THR A 636 -11.95 4.20 10.15
CA THR A 636 -12.95 5.16 10.63
C THR A 636 -13.56 4.69 11.94
N LEU A 637 -13.45 5.52 12.96
CA LEU A 637 -14.10 5.28 14.25
C LEU A 637 -15.57 5.70 14.15
N HIS A 638 -16.46 4.92 14.76
CA HIS A 638 -17.84 5.36 14.97
C HIS A 638 -17.84 6.31 16.17
N VAL A 639 -18.01 7.58 15.93
CA VAL A 639 -18.16 8.64 16.93
C VAL A 639 -19.57 9.17 16.89
#